data_f5b09c9730f35a6b15d7bc569a7fb425
#
_entry.id   f5b09c9730f35a6b15d7bc569a7fb425
#
_cell.length_a   1.000
_cell.length_b   1.000
_cell.length_c   1.000
_cell.angle_alpha   90.00
_cell.angle_beta   90.00
_cell.angle_gamma   90.00
#
_symmetry.space_group_name_H-M   'P 1'
#
loop_
_entity.id
_entity.type
_entity.pdbx_description
1 polymer ?
#
loop_
_entity_poly.entity_id
_entity_poly.type
_entity_poly.pdbx_seq_one_letter_code
_entity_poly.pdbx_strand_id
1 'polypeptide(L)'
;MQLGWNHGNIKDLSSLNRLGVYSGTFYFPEKHQKQTFRRKSMKITLKDGSVKEYAESKSVYDIALDISEGLARAACAGEINGEVVDLRTVVDADCELSILTANDAAGLAALRHTASHVLAEAVKNVFPDAKLAIGPSIDTGYYYDFDHAPFSREDLDKIEAEMKKIIKKGEKLEKFTLPREEAIKFMEEKGEPYKVELIQDLPEDAEISFYKQGEFTDLCAGPHLMNTKPIKAFKLISSSMAYWRGDSNKAQLQRIYGTAFTKKDELAAYLEHLEDIKKRDHNKLGREMELFATVDVIGQGLPLMLPKGVKMIQKLQRWVEDLEDKEWGYVRTKTPLMAKSDLYKISGHWDHYKDGMFVLGDEEKDKEVFALRPMTCPFQYYVYKNSQKSYRDLPYRMGETSTLFRNEDSGEMHGLTRVRQFTISEGHNVIRPDQAEEELQNCLNLAIHILTTLGLQDDVTYRLSKWDPENKEKYLGDEAYWESTQGALRQILVEKGINFTEADGEAAFYGPKIDIQAKNVYGKEDTMITIQLDCAIAEKFDMYYIDQKGEKQRPYIIHRTSLGCYERTLAWLIEKYAGKFPTWLCPEQVRVLPISEKYMEYADKVRKELVANGVDATMDNRSEKIGYKIREARLDKLPYMLIVGEKEEAEGLVSVRSRFAGDEGQMALDAFVDQICKEIRTKEIRKEIPQETK
;
A
#
# COMPACT_ATOMS: atom_id res chain seq x y z
N MET A 1 11.72 -4.73 0.96
CA MET A 1 10.52 -4.63 0.13
C MET A 1 10.03 -6.04 -0.10
N GLN A 2 9.20 -6.54 0.77
CA GLN A 2 8.52 -7.83 0.60
C GLN A 2 7.08 -7.51 0.22
N LEU A 3 6.72 -7.87 -0.99
CA LEU A 3 5.33 -8.02 -1.36
C LEU A 3 4.83 -9.25 -0.60
N GLY A 4 3.95 -9.02 0.37
CA GLY A 4 3.30 -10.10 1.09
C GLY A 4 2.47 -10.93 0.12
N TRP A 5 2.90 -12.14 -0.12
CA TRP A 5 2.03 -13.19 -0.58
C TRP A 5 1.10 -13.53 0.58
N ASN A 6 -0.18 -13.26 0.42
CA ASN A 6 -1.19 -13.89 1.25
C ASN A 6 -1.09 -15.39 1.01
N HIS A 7 -0.54 -16.09 1.98
CA HIS A 7 -0.71 -17.54 2.08
C HIS A 7 -2.17 -17.79 2.49
N GLY A 8 -3.06 -17.84 1.49
CA GLY A 8 -4.26 -18.63 1.63
C GLY A 8 -3.81 -20.07 1.80
N ASN A 9 -4.00 -20.60 2.99
CA ASN A 9 -3.84 -22.01 3.29
C ASN A 9 -4.74 -22.81 2.36
N ILE A 10 -4.17 -23.38 1.29
CA ILE A 10 -4.79 -24.48 0.57
C ILE A 10 -4.60 -25.74 1.43
N LYS A 11 -5.44 -25.89 2.41
CA LYS A 11 -5.76 -27.17 3.05
C LYS A 11 -7.26 -27.36 2.87
N ASP A 12 -7.56 -28.36 2.10
CA ASP A 12 -8.81 -29.07 1.86
C ASP A 12 -9.42 -28.91 0.47
N LEU A 13 -8.88 -29.66 -0.48
CA LEU A 13 -9.58 -30.11 -1.68
C LEU A 13 -10.02 -31.57 -1.45
N SER A 14 -10.89 -31.81 -0.45
CA SER A 14 -11.48 -33.12 -0.21
C SER A 14 -13.01 -33.19 -0.39
N SER A 15 -13.60 -32.27 -1.15
CA SER A 15 -15.07 -32.22 -1.32
C SER A 15 -15.59 -32.24 -2.76
N LEU A 16 -14.92 -32.99 -3.66
CA LEU A 16 -15.53 -33.32 -4.97
C LEU A 16 -15.42 -34.82 -5.27
N ASN A 17 -16.02 -35.65 -4.42
CA ASN A 17 -16.28 -37.03 -4.72
C ASN A 17 -17.57 -37.48 -4.09
N ARG A 18 -18.69 -37.13 -4.71
CA ARG A 18 -19.98 -37.86 -4.57
C ARG A 18 -20.84 -37.60 -5.80
N LEU A 19 -20.77 -38.49 -6.77
CA LEU A 19 -21.94 -38.92 -7.54
C LEU A 19 -21.62 -40.21 -8.29
N GLY A 20 -22.19 -41.28 -7.78
CA GLY A 20 -22.89 -42.31 -8.55
C GLY A 20 -22.05 -43.33 -9.34
N VAL A 21 -21.64 -44.39 -8.65
CA VAL A 21 -21.33 -45.71 -9.27
C VAL A 21 -22.59 -46.24 -9.94
N TYR A 22 -22.56 -46.51 -11.25
CA TYR A 22 -23.40 -47.50 -11.90
C TYR A 22 -22.56 -48.50 -12.66
N SER A 23 -22.60 -49.75 -12.18
CA SER A 23 -22.13 -50.96 -12.85
C SER A 23 -23.11 -51.32 -13.99
N GLY A 24 -22.56 -51.55 -15.17
CA GLY A 24 -23.34 -52.04 -16.32
C GLY A 24 -22.45 -52.70 -17.35
N THR A 25 -22.66 -53.99 -17.46
CA THR A 25 -21.98 -55.04 -18.21
C THR A 25 -21.80 -54.73 -19.71
N PHE A 26 -20.67 -55.16 -20.25
CA PHE A 26 -20.32 -55.13 -21.68
C PHE A 26 -21.27 -55.93 -22.56
N TYR A 27 -21.69 -55.33 -23.69
CA TYR A 27 -22.15 -56.02 -24.90
C TYR A 27 -21.55 -55.32 -26.13
N PHE A 28 -20.74 -56.00 -26.90
CA PHE A 28 -20.35 -55.60 -28.24
C PHE A 28 -21.38 -56.09 -29.26
N PRO A 29 -21.74 -55.30 -30.25
CA PRO A 29 -21.78 -55.82 -31.60
C PRO A 29 -20.99 -54.92 -32.58
N GLU A 30 -20.12 -55.55 -33.33
CA GLU A 30 -19.57 -55.02 -34.60
C GLU A 30 -20.67 -54.68 -35.59
N LYS A 31 -20.62 -53.48 -36.12
CA LYS A 31 -20.94 -53.21 -37.56
C LYS A 31 -20.40 -51.84 -37.95
N HIS A 32 -19.49 -51.85 -38.88
CA HIS A 32 -19.02 -50.66 -39.59
C HIS A 32 -20.19 -49.88 -40.23
N GLN A 33 -20.40 -48.64 -39.77
CA GLN A 33 -20.95 -47.55 -40.57
C GLN A 33 -20.01 -46.35 -40.43
N LYS A 34 -19.37 -46.00 -41.55
CA LYS A 34 -18.68 -44.73 -41.68
C LYS A 34 -19.72 -43.60 -41.55
N GLN A 35 -19.97 -43.16 -40.33
CA GLN A 35 -20.56 -41.85 -40.08
C GLN A 35 -19.45 -40.82 -40.21
N THR A 36 -19.44 -40.08 -41.28
CA THR A 36 -18.76 -38.78 -41.41
C THR A 36 -19.39 -37.85 -40.40
N PHE A 37 -18.79 -37.76 -39.21
CA PHE A 37 -19.06 -36.66 -38.29
C PHE A 37 -18.61 -35.39 -39.04
N ARG A 38 -19.55 -34.58 -39.54
CA ARG A 38 -19.29 -33.18 -39.83
C ARG A 38 -18.86 -32.58 -38.47
N ARG A 39 -17.57 -32.31 -38.29
CA ARG A 39 -17.08 -31.48 -37.19
C ARG A 39 -17.83 -30.18 -37.26
N LYS A 40 -18.55 -29.86 -36.18
CA LYS A 40 -19.21 -28.58 -35.99
C LYS A 40 -18.12 -27.53 -35.99
N SER A 41 -18.24 -26.46 -36.81
CA SER A 41 -17.29 -25.35 -36.78
C SER A 41 -17.29 -24.73 -35.38
N MET A 42 -16.11 -24.39 -34.89
CA MET A 42 -15.88 -23.72 -33.63
C MET A 42 -16.14 -22.23 -33.81
N LYS A 43 -16.86 -21.62 -32.90
CA LYS A 43 -17.19 -20.18 -32.87
C LYS A 43 -16.38 -19.46 -31.80
N ILE A 44 -15.59 -18.48 -32.22
CA ILE A 44 -14.80 -17.64 -31.36
C ILE A 44 -15.37 -16.23 -31.38
N THR A 45 -15.86 -15.76 -30.22
CA THR A 45 -16.32 -14.39 -30.02
C THR A 45 -15.15 -13.52 -29.56
N LEU A 46 -14.82 -12.49 -30.34
CA LEU A 46 -13.74 -11.58 -30.04
C LEU A 46 -14.22 -10.42 -29.12
N LYS A 47 -13.28 -9.70 -28.51
CA LYS A 47 -13.53 -8.58 -27.57
C LYS A 47 -14.44 -7.47 -28.15
N ASP A 48 -14.47 -7.30 -29.46
CA ASP A 48 -15.31 -6.33 -30.17
C ASP A 48 -16.72 -6.88 -30.50
N GLY A 49 -17.04 -8.10 -30.08
CA GLY A 49 -18.30 -8.79 -30.33
C GLY A 49 -18.35 -9.49 -31.69
N SER A 50 -17.33 -9.38 -32.51
CA SER A 50 -17.26 -10.11 -33.82
C SER A 50 -17.04 -11.61 -33.58
N VAL A 51 -17.66 -12.44 -34.41
CA VAL A 51 -17.56 -13.91 -34.33
C VAL A 51 -16.79 -14.45 -35.50
N LYS A 52 -15.77 -15.25 -35.24
CA LYS A 52 -15.04 -16.02 -36.25
C LYS A 52 -15.35 -17.50 -36.14
N GLU A 53 -15.52 -18.17 -37.28
CA GLU A 53 -15.78 -19.62 -37.34
C GLU A 53 -14.56 -20.35 -37.91
N TYR A 54 -14.12 -21.40 -37.20
CA TYR A 54 -13.00 -22.24 -37.60
C TYR A 54 -13.44 -23.71 -37.71
N ALA A 55 -13.01 -24.37 -38.79
CA ALA A 55 -13.27 -25.79 -39.00
C ALA A 55 -12.33 -26.70 -38.21
N GLU A 56 -11.18 -26.18 -37.80
CA GLU A 56 -10.12 -26.90 -37.08
C GLU A 56 -9.66 -26.07 -35.88
N SER A 57 -9.14 -26.76 -34.84
CA SER A 57 -8.53 -26.09 -33.67
C SER A 57 -7.32 -25.25 -34.09
N LYS A 58 -7.18 -24.08 -33.49
CA LYS A 58 -6.07 -23.14 -33.77
C LYS A 58 -5.46 -22.63 -32.47
N SER A 59 -4.17 -22.31 -32.49
CA SER A 59 -3.57 -21.60 -31.39
C SER A 59 -4.09 -20.17 -31.32
N VAL A 60 -4.04 -19.58 -30.13
CA VAL A 60 -4.35 -18.15 -29.88
C VAL A 60 -3.51 -17.27 -30.82
N TYR A 61 -2.24 -17.62 -31.04
CA TYR A 61 -1.35 -16.91 -31.97
C TYR A 61 -1.83 -16.98 -33.41
N ASP A 62 -2.24 -18.17 -33.91
CA ASP A 62 -2.73 -18.33 -35.27
C ASP A 62 -4.05 -17.57 -35.49
N ILE A 63 -4.92 -17.53 -34.47
CA ILE A 63 -6.13 -16.71 -34.50
C ILE A 63 -5.78 -15.22 -34.59
N ALA A 64 -4.80 -14.75 -33.78
CA ALA A 64 -4.32 -13.38 -33.89
C ALA A 64 -3.74 -13.06 -35.26
N LEU A 65 -3.04 -14.01 -35.90
CA LEU A 65 -2.49 -13.89 -37.27
C LEU A 65 -3.60 -13.81 -38.32
N ASP A 66 -4.66 -14.60 -38.20
CA ASP A 66 -5.83 -14.55 -39.05
C ASP A 66 -6.62 -13.23 -38.95
N ILE A 67 -6.49 -12.53 -37.82
CA ILE A 67 -7.07 -11.20 -37.67
C ILE A 67 -6.19 -10.17 -38.39
N SER A 68 -4.91 -10.11 -38.03
CA SER A 68 -3.91 -9.33 -38.75
C SER A 68 -2.48 -9.69 -38.30
N GLU A 69 -1.51 -9.58 -39.23
CA GLU A 69 -0.08 -9.71 -38.91
C GLU A 69 0.39 -8.67 -37.86
N GLY A 70 -0.23 -7.49 -37.86
CA GLY A 70 0.07 -6.42 -36.87
C GLY A 70 -0.29 -6.85 -35.47
N LEU A 71 -1.49 -7.42 -35.30
CA LEU A 71 -1.98 -7.93 -34.01
C LEU A 71 -1.12 -9.11 -33.54
N ALA A 72 -0.85 -10.09 -34.40
CA ALA A 72 0.00 -11.24 -34.06
C ALA A 72 1.40 -10.81 -33.58
N ARG A 73 1.99 -9.77 -34.19
CA ARG A 73 3.28 -9.20 -33.76
C ARG A 73 3.21 -8.47 -32.43
N ALA A 74 2.07 -7.87 -32.10
CA ALA A 74 1.85 -7.14 -30.85
C ALA A 74 1.32 -8.03 -29.72
N ALA A 75 0.80 -9.21 -30.04
CA ALA A 75 0.21 -10.14 -29.08
C ALA A 75 1.27 -10.61 -28.05
N CYS A 76 0.90 -10.58 -26.79
CA CYS A 76 1.71 -10.99 -25.64
C CYS A 76 1.11 -12.21 -24.94
N ALA A 77 -0.21 -12.31 -24.86
CA ALA A 77 -0.98 -13.41 -24.26
C ALA A 77 -2.38 -13.48 -24.90
N GLY A 78 -3.16 -14.49 -24.54
CA GLY A 78 -4.59 -14.55 -24.79
C GLY A 78 -5.39 -14.53 -23.49
N GLU A 79 -6.70 -14.28 -23.61
CA GLU A 79 -7.65 -14.47 -22.50
C GLU A 79 -8.84 -15.25 -23.04
N ILE A 80 -9.08 -16.45 -22.54
CA ILE A 80 -10.17 -17.34 -22.93
C ILE A 80 -11.17 -17.40 -21.80
N ASN A 81 -12.41 -16.95 -22.02
CA ASN A 81 -13.49 -16.93 -21.02
C ASN A 81 -13.07 -16.28 -19.67
N GLY A 82 -12.22 -15.25 -19.72
CA GLY A 82 -11.69 -14.54 -18.54
C GLY A 82 -10.42 -15.13 -17.93
N GLU A 83 -9.90 -16.25 -18.45
CA GLU A 83 -8.65 -16.84 -18.02
C GLU A 83 -7.49 -16.47 -18.95
N VAL A 84 -6.38 -15.98 -18.37
CA VAL A 84 -5.19 -15.58 -19.13
C VAL A 84 -4.39 -16.81 -19.55
N VAL A 85 -4.13 -16.97 -20.83
CA VAL A 85 -3.47 -18.13 -21.43
C VAL A 85 -2.28 -17.74 -22.30
N ASP A 86 -1.38 -18.69 -22.51
CA ASP A 86 -0.25 -18.53 -23.46
C ASP A 86 -0.74 -18.47 -24.92
N LEU A 87 -0.02 -17.74 -25.76
CA LEU A 87 -0.32 -17.63 -27.19
C LEU A 87 -0.28 -18.99 -27.94
N ARG A 88 0.40 -20.00 -27.38
CA ARG A 88 0.50 -21.35 -27.91
C ARG A 88 -0.70 -22.23 -27.55
N THR A 89 -1.54 -21.77 -26.60
CA THR A 89 -2.74 -22.51 -26.19
C THR A 89 -3.65 -22.73 -27.37
N VAL A 90 -4.05 -23.98 -27.56
CA VAL A 90 -4.93 -24.41 -28.66
C VAL A 90 -6.38 -24.24 -28.21
N VAL A 91 -7.13 -23.51 -28.99
CA VAL A 91 -8.59 -23.34 -28.87
C VAL A 91 -9.25 -24.43 -29.71
N ASP A 92 -10.08 -25.26 -29.08
CA ASP A 92 -10.75 -26.41 -29.72
C ASP A 92 -12.28 -26.43 -29.51
N ALA A 93 -12.82 -25.43 -28.82
CA ALA A 93 -14.24 -25.27 -28.51
C ALA A 93 -14.70 -23.82 -28.67
N ASP A 94 -16.04 -23.61 -28.68
CA ASP A 94 -16.64 -22.29 -28.68
C ASP A 94 -16.21 -21.53 -27.42
N CYS A 95 -15.72 -20.30 -27.58
CA CYS A 95 -15.25 -19.48 -26.47
C CYS A 95 -15.29 -17.97 -26.77
N GLU A 96 -15.16 -17.17 -25.73
CA GLU A 96 -14.79 -15.76 -25.81
C GLU A 96 -13.27 -15.65 -25.78
N LEU A 97 -12.67 -14.93 -26.73
CA LEU A 97 -11.23 -14.76 -26.84
C LEU A 97 -10.86 -13.29 -26.96
N SER A 98 -9.99 -12.81 -26.08
CA SER A 98 -9.30 -11.54 -26.20
C SER A 98 -7.82 -11.75 -26.50
N ILE A 99 -7.28 -11.06 -27.49
CA ILE A 99 -5.83 -11.04 -27.77
C ILE A 99 -5.22 -9.89 -26.96
N LEU A 100 -4.39 -10.22 -25.97
CA LEU A 100 -3.77 -9.26 -25.07
C LEU A 100 -2.42 -8.79 -25.61
N THR A 101 -2.23 -7.47 -25.61
CA THR A 101 -1.00 -6.79 -26.01
C THR A 101 -0.29 -6.18 -24.79
N ALA A 102 0.87 -5.56 -24.97
CA ALA A 102 1.55 -4.86 -23.90
C ALA A 102 0.81 -3.58 -23.39
N ASN A 103 -0.28 -3.18 -24.04
CA ASN A 103 -1.16 -2.13 -23.54
C ASN A 103 -2.17 -2.66 -22.50
N ASP A 104 -2.37 -3.97 -22.46
CA ASP A 104 -3.21 -4.66 -21.48
C ASP A 104 -2.33 -5.14 -20.30
N ALA A 105 -2.82 -5.05 -19.08
CA ALA A 105 -2.03 -5.39 -17.87
C ALA A 105 -1.44 -6.81 -17.94
N ALA A 106 -2.26 -7.81 -18.28
CA ALA A 106 -1.82 -9.20 -18.39
C ALA A 106 -0.86 -9.43 -19.58
N GLY A 107 -1.04 -8.70 -20.69
CA GLY A 107 -0.10 -8.74 -21.81
C GLY A 107 1.26 -8.14 -21.46
N LEU A 108 1.29 -7.04 -20.73
CA LEU A 108 2.52 -6.44 -20.20
C LEU A 108 3.20 -7.37 -19.17
N ALA A 109 2.42 -8.06 -18.34
CA ALA A 109 2.94 -9.06 -17.40
C ALA A 109 3.64 -10.22 -18.15
N ALA A 110 3.06 -10.73 -19.24
CA ALA A 110 3.70 -11.77 -20.06
C ALA A 110 5.00 -11.30 -20.74
N LEU A 111 5.07 -10.04 -21.17
CA LEU A 111 6.29 -9.42 -21.69
C LEU A 111 7.37 -9.32 -20.60
N ARG A 112 7.01 -8.87 -19.40
CA ARG A 112 7.90 -8.77 -18.23
C ARG A 112 8.36 -10.14 -17.75
N HIS A 113 7.47 -11.13 -17.75
CA HIS A 113 7.81 -12.52 -17.45
C HIS A 113 8.82 -13.09 -18.45
N THR A 114 8.66 -12.80 -19.74
CA THR A 114 9.67 -13.17 -20.75
C THR A 114 11.00 -12.45 -20.52
N ALA A 115 10.97 -11.19 -20.07
CA ALA A 115 12.18 -10.45 -19.72
C ALA A 115 12.91 -11.03 -18.51
N SER A 116 12.19 -11.65 -17.55
CA SER A 116 12.82 -12.36 -16.43
C SER A 116 13.56 -13.61 -16.88
N HIS A 117 13.06 -14.35 -17.88
CA HIS A 117 13.80 -15.47 -18.48
C HIS A 117 15.04 -15.00 -19.27
N VAL A 118 14.95 -13.87 -19.98
CA VAL A 118 16.13 -13.24 -20.62
C VAL A 118 17.16 -12.84 -19.55
N LEU A 119 16.72 -12.35 -18.39
CA LEU A 119 17.63 -12.08 -17.26
C LEU A 119 18.27 -13.37 -16.74
N ALA A 120 17.50 -14.44 -16.54
CA ALA A 120 18.02 -15.72 -16.05
C ALA A 120 19.05 -16.32 -17.00
N GLU A 121 18.80 -16.31 -18.33
CA GLU A 121 19.79 -16.73 -19.34
C GLU A 121 21.03 -15.86 -19.29
N ALA A 122 20.87 -14.53 -19.21
CA ALA A 122 22.01 -13.60 -19.16
C ALA A 122 22.87 -13.83 -17.91
N VAL A 123 22.26 -14.09 -16.76
CA VAL A 123 23.00 -14.42 -15.51
C VAL A 123 23.75 -15.74 -15.68
N LYS A 124 23.12 -16.78 -16.21
CA LYS A 124 23.82 -18.07 -16.45
C LYS A 124 24.97 -17.94 -17.45
N ASN A 125 24.85 -17.08 -18.45
CA ASN A 125 25.91 -16.82 -19.42
C ASN A 125 27.13 -16.08 -18.81
N VAL A 126 26.86 -15.15 -17.87
CA VAL A 126 27.91 -14.35 -17.23
C VAL A 126 28.46 -15.03 -15.97
N PHE A 127 27.59 -15.71 -15.22
CA PHE A 127 27.86 -16.40 -13.97
C PHE A 127 27.31 -17.84 -14.01
N PRO A 128 28.02 -18.79 -14.65
CA PRO A 128 27.52 -20.15 -14.86
C PRO A 128 27.19 -20.92 -13.57
N ASP A 129 27.85 -20.58 -12.47
CA ASP A 129 27.67 -21.22 -11.17
C ASP A 129 26.41 -20.75 -10.40
N ALA A 130 25.80 -19.62 -10.82
CA ALA A 130 24.56 -19.13 -10.21
C ALA A 130 23.43 -20.16 -10.36
N LYS A 131 22.70 -20.48 -9.26
CA LYS A 131 21.54 -21.39 -9.30
C LYS A 131 20.27 -20.58 -9.45
N LEU A 132 19.36 -21.12 -10.25
CA LEU A 132 18.07 -20.48 -10.56
C LEU A 132 17.03 -20.84 -9.51
N ALA A 133 16.30 -19.84 -8.98
CA ALA A 133 15.16 -20.09 -8.11
C ALA A 133 13.84 -19.70 -8.82
N ILE A 134 13.30 -18.51 -8.61
CA ILE A 134 12.03 -18.07 -9.22
C ILE A 134 12.15 -16.67 -9.84
N GLY A 135 11.37 -16.43 -10.91
CA GLY A 135 11.41 -15.18 -11.67
C GLY A 135 10.07 -14.69 -12.21
N PRO A 136 9.10 -14.30 -11.35
CA PRO A 136 7.80 -13.83 -11.79
C PRO A 136 7.85 -12.40 -12.33
N SER A 137 6.81 -12.04 -13.09
CA SER A 137 6.46 -10.65 -13.33
C SER A 137 5.78 -10.05 -12.09
N ILE A 138 5.93 -8.73 -11.92
CA ILE A 138 5.25 -7.92 -10.90
C ILE A 138 4.70 -6.66 -11.56
N ASP A 139 3.82 -5.94 -10.88
CA ASP A 139 3.15 -4.74 -11.43
C ASP A 139 4.11 -3.68 -11.96
N THR A 140 5.26 -3.52 -11.33
CA THR A 140 6.27 -2.54 -11.70
C THR A 140 7.38 -3.06 -12.62
N GLY A 141 7.41 -4.37 -12.89
CA GLY A 141 8.49 -4.99 -13.67
C GLY A 141 8.54 -6.50 -13.51
N TYR A 142 9.68 -7.00 -13.15
CA TYR A 142 9.94 -8.42 -12.85
C TYR A 142 11.11 -8.53 -11.88
N TYR A 143 11.27 -9.68 -11.26
CA TYR A 143 12.52 -10.04 -10.59
C TYR A 143 12.92 -11.48 -10.91
N TYR A 144 14.14 -11.83 -10.56
CA TYR A 144 14.59 -13.20 -10.55
C TYR A 144 15.53 -13.44 -9.36
N ASP A 145 15.34 -14.57 -8.67
CA ASP A 145 16.12 -14.99 -7.51
C ASP A 145 17.20 -15.97 -7.91
N PHE A 146 18.42 -15.71 -7.45
CA PHE A 146 19.60 -16.53 -7.71
C PHE A 146 20.29 -16.91 -6.41
N ASP A 147 20.72 -18.17 -6.30
CA ASP A 147 21.71 -18.54 -5.29
C ASP A 147 23.10 -18.23 -5.85
N HIS A 148 23.65 -17.12 -5.39
CA HIS A 148 24.90 -16.55 -5.82
C HIS A 148 25.41 -15.52 -4.80
N ALA A 149 26.68 -15.16 -4.85
CA ALA A 149 27.23 -14.04 -4.12
C ALA A 149 26.54 -12.69 -4.51
N PRO A 150 26.56 -11.66 -3.66
CA PRO A 150 25.93 -10.39 -3.98
C PRO A 150 26.40 -9.78 -5.31
N PHE A 151 25.46 -9.39 -6.16
CA PHE A 151 25.75 -8.74 -7.43
C PHE A 151 26.11 -7.26 -7.22
N SER A 152 27.27 -6.85 -7.72
CA SER A 152 27.67 -5.44 -7.77
C SER A 152 26.95 -4.68 -8.88
N ARG A 153 27.08 -3.35 -8.88
CA ARG A 153 26.56 -2.52 -10.00
C ARG A 153 27.21 -2.88 -11.32
N GLU A 154 28.51 -3.16 -11.32
CA GLU A 154 29.26 -3.57 -12.50
C GLU A 154 28.79 -4.91 -13.06
N ASP A 155 28.37 -5.83 -12.17
CA ASP A 155 27.81 -7.11 -12.59
C ASP A 155 26.44 -6.94 -13.23
N LEU A 156 25.59 -6.07 -12.70
CA LEU A 156 24.32 -5.71 -13.33
C LEU A 156 24.53 -5.11 -14.73
N ASP A 157 25.55 -4.27 -14.92
CA ASP A 157 25.86 -3.69 -16.23
C ASP A 157 26.34 -4.75 -17.24
N LYS A 158 27.13 -5.77 -16.79
CA LYS A 158 27.51 -6.93 -17.61
C LYS A 158 26.29 -7.78 -18.00
N ILE A 159 25.41 -8.05 -17.04
CA ILE A 159 24.18 -8.80 -17.28
C ILE A 159 23.26 -8.05 -18.27
N GLU A 160 23.08 -6.73 -18.12
CA GLU A 160 22.33 -5.93 -19.10
C GLU A 160 22.91 -5.98 -20.51
N ALA A 161 24.23 -5.99 -20.63
CA ALA A 161 24.90 -6.11 -21.91
C ALA A 161 24.64 -7.47 -22.58
N GLU A 162 24.59 -8.54 -21.78
CA GLU A 162 24.25 -9.90 -22.27
C GLU A 162 22.77 -10.00 -22.63
N MET A 163 21.87 -9.48 -21.81
CA MET A 163 20.43 -9.42 -22.13
C MET A 163 20.18 -8.72 -23.49
N LYS A 164 20.90 -7.63 -23.77
CA LYS A 164 20.81 -6.95 -25.09
C LYS A 164 21.20 -7.86 -26.26
N LYS A 165 22.19 -8.74 -26.07
CA LYS A 165 22.60 -9.69 -27.11
C LYS A 165 21.52 -10.77 -27.32
N ILE A 166 20.96 -11.33 -26.25
CA ILE A 166 19.90 -12.33 -26.30
C ILE A 166 18.66 -11.76 -27.01
N ILE A 167 18.20 -10.56 -26.60
CA ILE A 167 17.06 -9.89 -27.24
C ILE A 167 17.32 -9.63 -28.72
N LYS A 168 18.52 -9.19 -29.08
CA LYS A 168 18.91 -8.91 -30.49
C LYS A 168 18.87 -10.16 -31.37
N LYS A 169 19.23 -11.34 -30.82
CA LYS A 169 19.10 -12.61 -31.52
C LYS A 169 17.64 -12.93 -31.84
N GLY A 170 16.70 -12.54 -30.98
CA GLY A 170 15.28 -12.76 -31.17
C GLY A 170 14.90 -14.23 -31.02
N GLU A 171 15.45 -14.88 -30.04
CA GLU A 171 15.27 -16.31 -29.78
C GLU A 171 13.79 -16.65 -29.59
N LYS A 172 13.36 -17.76 -30.17
CA LYS A 172 12.01 -18.30 -29.94
C LYS A 172 11.91 -18.92 -28.56
N LEU A 173 10.73 -18.80 -27.96
CA LEU A 173 10.39 -19.54 -26.75
C LEU A 173 9.50 -20.73 -27.13
N GLU A 174 9.89 -21.92 -26.75
CA GLU A 174 9.18 -23.17 -27.03
C GLU A 174 8.72 -23.79 -25.73
N LYS A 175 7.40 -23.99 -25.57
CA LYS A 175 6.82 -24.68 -24.40
C LYS A 175 6.84 -26.18 -24.66
N PHE A 176 7.26 -26.97 -23.65
CA PHE A 176 7.13 -28.41 -23.62
C PHE A 176 6.86 -28.89 -22.19
N THR A 177 6.38 -30.13 -22.05
CA THR A 177 6.05 -30.73 -20.76
C THR A 177 6.81 -32.02 -20.58
N LEU A 178 7.12 -32.36 -19.34
CA LEU A 178 7.76 -33.62 -18.98
C LEU A 178 6.98 -34.28 -17.83
N PRO A 179 6.95 -35.64 -17.81
CA PRO A 179 6.52 -36.37 -16.62
C PRO A 179 7.39 -36.00 -15.40
N ARG A 180 6.83 -36.04 -14.21
CA ARG A 180 7.47 -35.57 -12.96
C ARG A 180 8.88 -36.13 -12.75
N GLU A 181 9.04 -37.45 -12.90
CA GLU A 181 10.35 -38.10 -12.71
C GLU A 181 11.40 -37.63 -13.73
N GLU A 182 10.97 -37.44 -14.99
CA GLU A 182 11.83 -36.92 -16.04
C GLU A 182 12.16 -35.45 -15.84
N ALA A 183 11.19 -34.67 -15.35
CA ALA A 183 11.36 -33.24 -15.03
C ALA A 183 12.37 -33.03 -13.88
N ILE A 184 12.28 -33.83 -12.83
CA ILE A 184 13.23 -33.84 -11.70
C ILE A 184 14.63 -34.16 -12.21
N LYS A 185 14.79 -35.27 -12.91
CA LYS A 185 16.08 -35.69 -13.47
C LYS A 185 16.67 -34.64 -14.40
N PHE A 186 15.85 -34.00 -15.24
CA PHE A 186 16.26 -32.95 -16.15
C PHE A 186 16.83 -31.75 -15.41
N MET A 187 16.21 -31.34 -14.28
CA MET A 187 16.70 -30.23 -13.47
C MET A 187 17.90 -30.59 -12.61
N GLU A 188 18.00 -31.85 -12.15
CA GLU A 188 19.21 -32.39 -11.47
C GLU A 188 20.42 -32.38 -12.41
N GLU A 189 20.25 -32.83 -13.66
CA GLU A 189 21.30 -32.80 -14.68
C GLU A 189 21.78 -31.39 -15.03
N LYS A 190 20.86 -30.39 -14.94
CA LYS A 190 21.19 -28.98 -15.10
C LYS A 190 21.80 -28.34 -13.82
N GLY A 191 21.75 -29.05 -12.70
CA GLY A 191 22.26 -28.58 -11.41
C GLY A 191 21.44 -27.45 -10.79
N GLU A 192 20.11 -27.47 -10.95
CA GLU A 192 19.18 -26.46 -10.45
C GLU A 192 18.33 -26.99 -9.28
N PRO A 193 18.88 -27.04 -8.04
CA PRO A 193 18.23 -27.70 -6.89
C PRO A 193 16.91 -27.04 -6.49
N TYR A 194 16.77 -25.71 -6.61
CA TYR A 194 15.54 -25.02 -6.27
C TYR A 194 14.41 -25.36 -7.25
N LYS A 195 14.72 -25.65 -8.51
CA LYS A 195 13.73 -26.11 -9.50
C LYS A 195 13.27 -27.53 -9.18
N VAL A 196 14.17 -28.39 -8.70
CA VAL A 196 13.81 -29.74 -8.23
C VAL A 196 12.84 -29.66 -7.05
N GLU A 197 13.14 -28.83 -6.03
CA GLU A 197 12.25 -28.61 -4.88
C GLU A 197 10.87 -28.08 -5.31
N LEU A 198 10.82 -27.13 -6.27
CA LEU A 198 9.56 -26.62 -6.80
C LEU A 198 8.73 -27.71 -7.48
N ILE A 199 9.35 -28.59 -8.29
CA ILE A 199 8.65 -29.70 -8.95
C ILE A 199 8.10 -30.70 -7.92
N GLN A 200 8.86 -30.99 -6.85
CA GLN A 200 8.44 -31.91 -5.80
C GLN A 200 7.20 -31.40 -5.04
N ASP A 201 7.07 -30.10 -4.89
CA ASP A 201 5.95 -29.48 -4.16
C ASP A 201 4.68 -29.28 -4.99
N LEU A 202 4.74 -29.45 -6.31
CA LEU A 202 3.54 -29.36 -7.16
C LEU A 202 2.56 -30.49 -6.82
N PRO A 203 1.23 -30.30 -6.94
CA PRO A 203 0.23 -31.37 -6.85
C PRO A 203 0.57 -32.55 -7.76
N GLU A 204 0.18 -33.77 -7.38
CA GLU A 204 0.53 -34.98 -8.12
C GLU A 204 0.04 -34.97 -9.58
N ASP A 205 -1.11 -34.33 -9.84
CA ASP A 205 -1.76 -34.20 -11.14
C ASP A 205 -1.32 -32.95 -11.92
N ALA A 206 -0.42 -32.14 -11.39
CA ALA A 206 0.01 -30.91 -12.04
C ALA A 206 0.82 -31.17 -13.32
N GLU A 207 0.49 -30.43 -14.40
CA GLU A 207 1.28 -30.40 -15.60
C GLU A 207 2.60 -29.67 -15.36
N ILE A 208 3.73 -30.34 -15.57
CA ILE A 208 5.06 -29.76 -15.38
C ILE A 208 5.58 -29.27 -16.71
N SER A 209 5.58 -27.95 -16.88
CA SER A 209 5.96 -27.29 -18.12
C SER A 209 7.29 -26.56 -18.03
N PHE A 210 7.95 -26.47 -19.16
CA PHE A 210 9.22 -25.80 -19.36
C PHE A 210 9.14 -24.88 -20.57
N TYR A 211 9.96 -23.83 -20.54
CA TYR A 211 10.17 -22.98 -21.71
C TYR A 211 11.64 -23.00 -22.11
N LYS A 212 11.88 -23.39 -23.37
CA LYS A 212 13.18 -23.35 -23.99
C LYS A 212 13.34 -22.06 -24.77
N GLN A 213 14.42 -21.31 -24.50
CA GLN A 213 14.83 -20.07 -25.14
C GLN A 213 16.25 -20.24 -25.67
N GLY A 214 16.42 -20.51 -26.96
CA GLY A 214 17.73 -20.89 -27.49
C GLY A 214 18.26 -22.16 -26.85
N GLU A 215 19.42 -22.06 -26.17
CA GLU A 215 20.00 -23.17 -25.38
C GLU A 215 19.57 -23.13 -23.89
N PHE A 216 19.00 -22.03 -23.46
CA PHE A 216 18.48 -21.87 -22.08
C PHE A 216 17.12 -22.57 -21.94
N THR A 217 16.88 -23.17 -20.79
CA THR A 217 15.59 -23.78 -20.45
C THR A 217 15.28 -23.58 -18.99
N ASP A 218 14.07 -23.16 -18.69
CA ASP A 218 13.60 -22.96 -17.33
C ASP A 218 12.26 -23.64 -17.06
N LEU A 219 12.03 -24.08 -15.81
CA LEU A 219 10.76 -24.56 -15.28
C LEU A 219 9.80 -23.38 -15.14
N CYS A 220 8.68 -23.39 -15.87
CA CYS A 220 7.74 -22.28 -15.85
C CYS A 220 6.36 -22.68 -16.40
N ALA A 221 5.31 -22.13 -15.80
CA ALA A 221 3.92 -22.28 -16.27
C ALA A 221 3.57 -21.32 -17.41
N GLY A 222 4.26 -20.18 -17.55
CA GLY A 222 3.95 -19.12 -18.51
C GLY A 222 2.90 -18.13 -17.96
N PRO A 223 2.23 -17.34 -18.83
CA PRO A 223 2.45 -17.22 -20.28
C PRO A 223 3.73 -16.46 -20.63
N HIS A 224 4.23 -16.71 -21.84
CA HIS A 224 5.40 -16.04 -22.43
C HIS A 224 5.16 -15.55 -23.85
N LEU A 225 5.94 -14.58 -24.29
CA LEU A 225 5.99 -14.15 -25.68
C LEU A 225 6.42 -15.31 -26.62
N MET A 226 6.12 -15.18 -27.91
CA MET A 226 6.58 -16.15 -28.92
C MET A 226 8.10 -16.08 -29.16
N ASN A 227 8.71 -14.91 -28.94
CA ASN A 227 10.15 -14.67 -29.03
C ASN A 227 10.55 -13.42 -28.25
N THR A 228 11.85 -13.18 -28.07
CA THR A 228 12.40 -12.08 -27.26
C THR A 228 12.38 -10.70 -27.94
N LYS A 229 12.10 -10.59 -29.26
CA LYS A 229 12.16 -9.33 -30.02
C LYS A 229 11.23 -8.20 -29.56
N PRO A 230 10.02 -8.47 -29.02
CA PRO A 230 9.15 -7.39 -28.52
C PRO A 230 9.71 -6.63 -27.30
N ILE A 231 10.67 -7.18 -26.58
CA ILE A 231 11.34 -6.50 -25.46
C ILE A 231 12.31 -5.46 -26.02
N LYS A 232 11.82 -4.24 -26.31
CA LYS A 232 12.64 -3.18 -26.96
C LYS A 232 13.35 -2.28 -25.99
N ALA A 233 12.86 -2.17 -24.76
CA ALA A 233 13.39 -1.31 -23.73
C ALA A 233 13.32 -2.01 -22.38
N PHE A 234 14.42 -2.12 -21.67
CA PHE A 234 14.49 -2.72 -20.34
C PHE A 234 15.60 -2.08 -19.53
N LYS A 235 15.53 -2.23 -18.21
CA LYS A 235 16.56 -1.77 -17.27
C LYS A 235 16.57 -2.69 -16.05
N LEU A 236 17.75 -3.06 -15.57
CA LEU A 236 17.93 -3.64 -14.24
C LEU A 236 17.98 -2.51 -13.21
N ILE A 237 17.12 -2.59 -12.22
CA ILE A 237 16.88 -1.49 -11.26
C ILE A 237 17.78 -1.63 -10.05
N SER A 238 17.79 -2.82 -9.42
CA SER A 238 18.54 -3.08 -8.19
C SER A 238 18.81 -4.56 -7.99
N SER A 239 19.74 -4.87 -7.08
CA SER A 239 19.88 -6.19 -6.49
C SER A 239 19.71 -6.09 -4.98
N SER A 240 19.09 -7.09 -4.35
CA SER A 240 18.88 -7.17 -2.91
C SER A 240 18.87 -8.63 -2.46
N MET A 241 19.10 -8.85 -1.16
CA MET A 241 18.94 -10.16 -0.55
C MET A 241 17.45 -10.51 -0.41
N ALA A 242 17.11 -11.79 -0.57
CA ALA A 242 15.81 -12.35 -0.31
C ALA A 242 16.00 -13.77 0.29
N TYR A 243 15.08 -14.18 1.18
CA TYR A 243 15.10 -15.55 1.68
C TYR A 243 14.27 -16.45 0.77
N TRP A 244 14.75 -17.69 0.58
CA TRP A 244 14.01 -18.68 -0.18
C TRP A 244 12.60 -18.86 0.39
N ARG A 245 11.57 -18.62 -0.44
CA ARG A 245 10.15 -18.67 -0.06
C ARG A 245 9.76 -17.68 1.07
N GLY A 246 10.55 -16.65 1.29
CA GLY A 246 10.29 -15.66 2.35
C GLY A 246 10.59 -16.15 3.77
N ASP A 247 11.12 -17.35 3.94
CA ASP A 247 11.44 -17.95 5.24
C ASP A 247 12.87 -17.58 5.65
N SER A 248 13.01 -16.81 6.72
CA SER A 248 14.31 -16.36 7.25
C SER A 248 15.22 -17.50 7.75
N ASN A 249 14.69 -18.70 7.93
CA ASN A 249 15.45 -19.91 8.30
C ASN A 249 16.01 -20.67 7.09
N LYS A 250 15.62 -20.28 5.87
CA LYS A 250 16.07 -20.91 4.62
C LYS A 250 17.23 -20.13 3.97
N ALA A 251 17.70 -20.66 2.83
CA ALA A 251 18.81 -20.08 2.07
C ALA A 251 18.56 -18.62 1.71
N GLN A 252 19.61 -17.81 1.82
CA GLN A 252 19.63 -16.42 1.43
C GLN A 252 20.02 -16.31 -0.04
N LEU A 253 19.13 -15.79 -0.87
CA LEU A 253 19.28 -15.64 -2.32
C LEU A 253 19.55 -14.19 -2.69
N GLN A 254 20.04 -13.97 -3.90
CA GLN A 254 20.19 -12.65 -4.50
C GLN A 254 19.06 -12.40 -5.50
N ARG A 255 18.24 -11.38 -5.24
CA ARG A 255 17.13 -10.97 -6.09
C ARG A 255 17.54 -9.79 -6.96
N ILE A 256 17.44 -9.94 -8.27
CA ILE A 256 17.64 -8.85 -9.23
C ILE A 256 16.27 -8.36 -9.71
N TYR A 257 16.00 -7.06 -9.54
CA TYR A 257 14.80 -6.40 -10.06
C TYR A 257 15.08 -5.75 -11.41
N GLY A 258 14.14 -5.91 -12.33
CA GLY A 258 14.16 -5.26 -13.63
C GLY A 258 12.79 -4.80 -14.08
N THR A 259 12.76 -3.99 -15.13
CA THR A 259 11.52 -3.60 -15.81
C THR A 259 11.72 -3.68 -17.33
N ALA A 260 10.61 -3.88 -18.07
CA ALA A 260 10.64 -3.96 -19.53
C ALA A 260 9.38 -3.36 -20.15
N PHE A 261 9.58 -2.77 -21.35
CA PHE A 261 8.55 -2.11 -22.14
C PHE A 261 8.77 -2.36 -23.63
N THR A 262 7.72 -2.11 -24.42
CA THR A 262 7.79 -2.19 -25.88
C THR A 262 8.39 -0.94 -26.53
N LYS A 263 8.44 0.19 -25.79
CA LYS A 263 8.96 1.48 -26.30
C LYS A 263 10.00 2.08 -25.35
N LYS A 264 10.98 2.78 -25.91
CA LYS A 264 12.02 3.46 -25.13
C LYS A 264 11.48 4.64 -24.31
N ASP A 265 10.49 5.35 -24.85
CA ASP A 265 9.90 6.51 -24.19
C ASP A 265 9.13 6.09 -22.93
N GLU A 266 8.46 4.92 -22.96
CA GLU A 266 7.80 4.34 -21.77
C GLU A 266 8.82 4.02 -20.66
N LEU A 267 9.97 3.43 -21.03
CA LEU A 267 11.04 3.18 -20.08
C LEU A 267 11.63 4.48 -19.54
N ALA A 268 11.85 5.49 -20.39
CA ALA A 268 12.40 6.78 -19.94
C ALA A 268 11.45 7.46 -18.94
N ALA A 269 10.16 7.53 -19.24
CA ALA A 269 9.15 8.07 -18.34
C ALA A 269 9.08 7.30 -17.01
N TYR A 270 9.17 5.98 -17.05
CA TYR A 270 9.21 5.14 -15.85
C TYR A 270 10.46 5.41 -14.99
N LEU A 271 11.63 5.54 -15.61
CA LEU A 271 12.87 5.83 -14.87
C LEU A 271 12.86 7.24 -14.26
N GLU A 272 12.31 8.23 -14.97
CA GLU A 272 12.09 9.58 -14.44
C GLU A 272 11.16 9.55 -13.23
N HIS A 273 10.05 8.79 -13.33
CA HIS A 273 9.13 8.58 -12.22
C HIS A 273 9.81 7.92 -11.01
N LEU A 274 10.65 6.90 -11.23
CA LEU A 274 11.43 6.28 -10.14
C LEU A 274 12.40 7.26 -9.47
N GLU A 275 13.02 8.18 -10.23
CA GLU A 275 13.87 9.21 -9.65
C GLU A 275 13.06 10.25 -8.86
N ASP A 276 11.85 10.60 -9.29
CA ASP A 276 10.96 11.46 -8.52
C ASP A 276 10.51 10.79 -7.21
N ILE A 277 10.14 9.50 -7.27
CA ILE A 277 9.84 8.68 -6.08
C ILE A 277 10.99 8.74 -5.06
N LYS A 278 12.23 8.50 -5.50
CA LYS A 278 13.41 8.54 -4.63
C LYS A 278 13.64 9.91 -3.99
N LYS A 279 13.28 10.99 -4.70
CA LYS A 279 13.37 12.36 -4.18
C LYS A 279 12.29 12.65 -3.13
N ARG A 280 11.15 11.95 -3.19
CA ARG A 280 10.01 12.13 -2.29
C ARG A 280 10.00 11.16 -1.11
N ASP A 281 10.81 10.11 -1.14
CA ASP A 281 10.86 9.07 -0.11
C ASP A 281 10.96 9.68 1.30
N HIS A 282 9.98 9.35 2.16
CA HIS A 282 9.88 9.94 3.51
C HIS A 282 11.06 9.56 4.42
N ASN A 283 11.70 8.40 4.21
CA ASN A 283 12.87 8.01 5.00
C ASN A 283 14.08 8.89 4.66
N LYS A 284 14.24 9.23 3.38
CA LYS A 284 15.30 10.11 2.93
C LYS A 284 15.05 11.53 3.39
N LEU A 285 13.92 12.10 3.00
CA LEU A 285 13.56 13.48 3.32
C LEU A 285 13.43 13.70 4.83
N GLY A 286 12.86 12.74 5.57
CA GLY A 286 12.72 12.86 7.01
C GLY A 286 14.04 12.96 7.74
N ARG A 287 15.07 12.24 7.27
CA ARG A 287 16.45 12.34 7.80
C ARG A 287 17.13 13.65 7.38
N GLU A 288 17.06 14.01 6.09
CA GLU A 288 17.64 15.25 5.56
C GLU A 288 17.05 16.51 6.22
N MET A 289 15.75 16.49 6.54
CA MET A 289 15.06 17.59 7.20
C MET A 289 15.07 17.50 8.73
N GLU A 290 15.74 16.51 9.30
CA GLU A 290 15.82 16.27 10.75
C GLU A 290 14.42 16.14 11.43
N LEU A 291 13.51 15.38 10.79
CA LEU A 291 12.18 15.13 11.34
C LEU A 291 12.16 13.93 12.26
N PHE A 292 12.88 12.87 11.92
CA PHE A 292 13.01 11.66 12.73
C PHE A 292 14.32 10.92 12.44
N ALA A 293 14.68 10.02 13.33
CA ALA A 293 15.84 9.14 13.18
C ALA A 293 15.50 7.72 13.66
N THR A 294 16.22 6.74 13.14
CA THR A 294 16.21 5.35 13.64
C THR A 294 17.59 5.01 14.20
N VAL A 295 17.62 4.34 15.35
CA VAL A 295 18.87 4.01 16.06
C VAL A 295 18.83 2.54 16.46
N ASP A 296 19.80 1.76 16.01
CA ASP A 296 19.82 0.30 16.17
C ASP A 296 19.72 -0.17 17.63
N VAL A 297 20.38 0.52 18.55
CA VAL A 297 20.32 0.18 19.99
C VAL A 297 18.93 0.39 20.61
N ILE A 298 18.07 1.22 19.99
CA ILE A 298 16.69 1.41 20.44
C ILE A 298 15.81 0.30 19.84
N GLY A 299 16.09 -0.12 18.63
CA GLY A 299 15.42 -1.18 17.94
C GLY A 299 14.64 -0.74 16.69
N GLN A 300 14.40 -1.69 15.82
CA GLN A 300 13.63 -1.45 14.59
C GLN A 300 12.16 -1.18 14.92
N GLY A 301 11.54 -0.31 14.12
CA GLY A 301 10.13 0.07 14.30
C GLY A 301 9.88 1.01 15.50
N LEU A 302 10.92 1.58 16.10
CA LEU A 302 10.87 2.54 17.21
C LEU A 302 11.58 3.85 16.81
N PRO A 303 10.98 4.66 15.93
CA PRO A 303 11.59 5.89 15.44
C PRO A 303 11.68 6.94 16.55
N LEU A 304 12.82 7.65 16.63
CA LEU A 304 12.97 8.85 17.40
C LEU A 304 12.42 10.04 16.63
N MET A 305 11.37 10.68 17.14
CA MET A 305 10.89 11.94 16.58
C MET A 305 11.80 13.07 17.05
N LEU A 306 12.43 13.77 16.09
CA LEU A 306 13.32 14.90 16.36
C LEU A 306 12.51 16.20 16.55
N PRO A 307 13.08 17.28 17.09
CA PRO A 307 12.33 18.48 17.46
C PRO A 307 11.43 19.05 16.37
N LYS A 308 11.89 19.06 15.11
CA LYS A 308 11.09 19.54 13.95
C LYS A 308 9.89 18.59 13.69
N GLY A 309 10.11 17.28 13.72
CA GLY A 309 9.04 16.28 13.57
C GLY A 309 8.04 16.31 14.71
N VAL A 310 8.51 16.42 15.96
CA VAL A 310 7.63 16.59 17.14
C VAL A 310 6.72 17.80 16.97
N LYS A 311 7.28 18.95 16.52
CA LYS A 311 6.50 20.14 16.30
C LYS A 311 5.37 19.94 15.26
N MET A 312 5.64 19.23 14.17
CA MET A 312 4.64 18.89 13.17
C MET A 312 3.55 17.98 13.73
N ILE A 313 3.91 16.91 14.43
CA ILE A 313 2.95 16.01 15.08
C ILE A 313 2.08 16.77 16.09
N GLN A 314 2.66 17.64 16.91
CA GLN A 314 1.92 18.45 17.88
C GLN A 314 0.92 19.40 17.20
N LYS A 315 1.26 19.99 16.05
CA LYS A 315 0.33 20.82 15.25
C LYS A 315 -0.86 19.98 14.76
N LEU A 316 -0.60 18.79 14.24
CA LEU A 316 -1.65 17.87 13.82
C LEU A 316 -2.52 17.43 15.00
N GLN A 317 -1.93 17.03 16.14
CA GLN A 317 -2.65 16.59 17.32
C GLN A 317 -3.58 17.70 17.86
N ARG A 318 -3.03 18.89 18.11
CA ARG A 318 -3.82 20.02 18.62
C ARG A 318 -4.98 20.38 17.71
N TRP A 319 -4.72 20.40 16.38
CA TRP A 319 -5.78 20.70 15.43
C TRP A 319 -6.88 19.63 15.43
N VAL A 320 -6.51 18.34 15.39
CA VAL A 320 -7.49 17.24 15.37
C VAL A 320 -8.27 17.19 16.68
N GLU A 321 -7.61 17.39 17.82
CA GLU A 321 -8.26 17.44 19.14
C GLU A 321 -9.23 18.62 19.24
N ASP A 322 -8.80 19.83 18.84
CA ASP A 322 -9.66 21.00 18.82
C ASP A 322 -10.87 20.84 17.90
N LEU A 323 -10.67 20.23 16.72
CA LEU A 323 -11.72 19.94 15.76
C LEU A 323 -12.77 19.00 16.34
N GLU A 324 -12.33 17.86 16.87
CA GLU A 324 -13.20 16.85 17.47
C GLU A 324 -13.97 17.39 18.66
N ASP A 325 -13.30 18.11 19.57
CA ASP A 325 -13.91 18.60 20.82
C ASP A 325 -14.89 19.75 20.58
N LYS A 326 -14.51 20.71 19.72
CA LYS A 326 -15.26 21.96 19.54
C LYS A 326 -16.34 21.90 18.46
N GLU A 327 -16.11 21.12 17.41
CA GLU A 327 -16.99 21.11 16.24
C GLU A 327 -17.77 19.79 16.07
N TRP A 328 -17.21 18.67 16.56
CA TRP A 328 -17.82 17.35 16.36
C TRP A 328 -18.35 16.71 17.66
N GLY A 329 -18.23 17.40 18.81
CA GLY A 329 -18.85 17.02 20.08
C GLY A 329 -18.26 15.76 20.73
N TYR A 330 -16.97 15.52 20.54
CA TYR A 330 -16.26 14.42 21.24
C TYR A 330 -15.85 14.84 22.65
N VAL A 331 -15.83 13.87 23.57
CA VAL A 331 -15.26 14.02 24.91
C VAL A 331 -13.93 13.30 24.99
N ARG A 332 -12.93 13.94 25.60
CA ARG A 332 -11.59 13.36 25.71
C ARG A 332 -11.50 12.33 26.80
N THR A 333 -10.82 11.25 26.50
CA THR A 333 -10.40 10.23 27.45
C THR A 333 -8.88 10.11 27.52
N LYS A 334 -8.38 9.55 28.60
CA LYS A 334 -6.98 9.16 28.76
C LYS A 334 -6.94 7.83 29.47
N THR A 335 -6.48 6.79 28.81
CA THR A 335 -6.51 5.43 29.33
C THR A 335 -5.08 4.86 29.49
N PRO A 336 -4.87 3.83 30.34
CA PRO A 336 -3.55 3.24 30.54
C PRO A 336 -2.94 2.62 29.28
N LEU A 337 -1.60 2.58 29.23
CA LEU A 337 -0.86 1.99 28.10
C LEU A 337 -0.78 0.46 28.15
N MET A 338 -1.15 -0.16 29.25
CA MET A 338 -1.16 -1.60 29.44
C MET A 338 -2.32 -2.05 30.32
N ALA A 339 -2.71 -3.30 30.20
CA ALA A 339 -3.71 -3.95 31.05
C ALA A 339 -3.33 -5.40 31.30
N LYS A 340 -4.03 -6.02 32.28
CA LYS A 340 -3.98 -7.46 32.49
C LYS A 340 -4.54 -8.19 31.25
N SER A 341 -4.02 -9.39 31.00
CA SER A 341 -4.49 -10.26 29.90
C SER A 341 -5.99 -10.50 29.92
N ASP A 342 -6.62 -10.46 31.11
CA ASP A 342 -8.07 -10.64 31.27
C ASP A 342 -8.90 -9.64 30.46
N LEU A 343 -8.45 -8.38 30.34
CA LEU A 343 -9.13 -7.38 29.52
C LEU A 343 -9.20 -7.81 28.05
N TYR A 344 -8.10 -8.37 27.56
CA TYR A 344 -7.98 -8.81 26.17
C TYR A 344 -8.65 -10.16 25.92
N LYS A 345 -8.77 -11.01 26.95
CA LYS A 345 -9.58 -12.24 26.92
C LYS A 345 -11.07 -11.91 26.79
N ILE A 346 -11.58 -10.95 27.58
CA ILE A 346 -12.98 -10.48 27.48
C ILE A 346 -13.28 -9.97 26.05
N SER A 347 -12.38 -9.19 25.48
CA SER A 347 -12.58 -8.63 24.13
C SER A 347 -12.35 -9.63 22.99
N GLY A 348 -11.76 -10.80 23.27
CA GLY A 348 -11.38 -11.81 22.27
C GLY A 348 -10.05 -11.54 21.56
N HIS A 349 -9.39 -10.42 21.84
CA HIS A 349 -8.10 -10.11 21.20
C HIS A 349 -6.97 -11.04 21.66
N TRP A 350 -7.07 -11.60 22.87
CA TRP A 350 -6.07 -12.55 23.37
C TRP A 350 -6.01 -13.82 22.52
N ASP A 351 -7.17 -14.29 22.05
CA ASP A 351 -7.28 -15.52 21.27
C ASP A 351 -6.94 -15.31 19.79
N HIS A 352 -7.21 -14.11 19.24
CA HIS A 352 -7.10 -13.84 17.82
C HIS A 352 -5.91 -12.96 17.42
N TYR A 353 -5.24 -12.29 18.36
CA TYR A 353 -4.22 -11.27 18.06
C TYR A 353 -3.02 -11.29 19.02
N LYS A 354 -2.85 -12.34 19.84
CA LYS A 354 -1.79 -12.43 20.86
C LYS A 354 -0.38 -12.26 20.28
N ASP A 355 -0.12 -12.85 19.12
CA ASP A 355 1.19 -12.79 18.44
C ASP A 355 1.59 -11.35 18.04
N GLY A 356 0.59 -10.51 17.75
CA GLY A 356 0.78 -9.08 17.47
C GLY A 356 0.90 -8.20 18.73
N MET A 357 0.94 -8.77 19.95
CA MET A 357 1.00 -8.03 21.21
C MET A 357 2.36 -8.16 21.89
N PHE A 358 2.78 -7.10 22.59
CA PHE A 358 3.89 -7.18 23.55
C PHE A 358 3.34 -7.67 24.89
N VAL A 359 3.59 -8.94 25.20
CA VAL A 359 3.15 -9.59 26.43
C VAL A 359 4.24 -9.47 27.50
N LEU A 360 3.86 -9.13 28.72
CA LEU A 360 4.71 -8.94 29.88
C LEU A 360 4.35 -9.99 30.95
N GLY A 361 5.23 -10.96 31.13
CA GLY A 361 5.03 -12.11 32.02
C GLY A 361 4.80 -13.42 31.25
N ASP A 362 4.69 -14.51 32.01
CA ASP A 362 4.52 -15.86 31.51
C ASP A 362 3.23 -16.45 32.10
N GLU A 363 2.27 -16.83 31.28
CA GLU A 363 0.96 -17.35 31.73
C GLU A 363 1.05 -18.63 32.54
N GLU A 364 2.14 -19.42 32.40
CA GLU A 364 2.33 -20.66 33.14
C GLU A 364 3.00 -20.43 34.50
N LYS A 365 3.72 -19.30 34.69
CA LYS A 365 4.54 -19.03 35.89
C LYS A 365 4.05 -17.89 36.75
N ASP A 366 3.42 -16.90 36.09
CA ASP A 366 3.07 -15.66 36.78
C ASP A 366 1.58 -15.62 37.17
N LYS A 367 1.28 -15.04 38.34
CA LYS A 367 -0.10 -14.86 38.80
C LYS A 367 -0.89 -13.87 37.93
N GLU A 368 -0.20 -12.90 37.36
CA GLU A 368 -0.78 -11.84 36.57
C GLU A 368 0.13 -11.61 35.32
N VAL A 369 -0.48 -11.64 34.14
CA VAL A 369 0.18 -11.34 32.89
C VAL A 369 -0.42 -10.05 32.35
N PHE A 370 0.42 -9.15 31.90
CA PHE A 370 0.04 -7.88 31.31
C PHE A 370 0.37 -7.88 29.82
N ALA A 371 -0.22 -6.95 29.08
CA ALA A 371 0.23 -6.64 27.73
C ALA A 371 0.16 -5.13 27.47
N LEU A 372 1.09 -4.64 26.65
CA LEU A 372 0.96 -3.30 26.07
C LEU A 372 -0.23 -3.27 25.12
N ARG A 373 -0.98 -2.16 25.16
CA ARG A 373 -2.24 -2.06 24.39
C ARG A 373 -2.00 -1.96 22.88
N PRO A 374 -2.56 -2.86 22.05
CA PRO A 374 -2.56 -2.72 20.60
C PRO A 374 -3.74 -1.90 20.06
N MET A 375 -4.73 -1.60 20.92
CA MET A 375 -5.93 -0.78 20.66
C MET A 375 -6.45 -0.15 21.97
N THR A 376 -7.32 0.85 21.85
CA THR A 376 -7.87 1.60 22.99
C THR A 376 -9.28 1.15 23.38
N CYS A 377 -10.03 0.52 22.46
CA CYS A 377 -11.45 0.20 22.63
C CYS A 377 -11.80 -0.46 23.97
N PRO A 378 -11.14 -1.53 24.46
CA PRO A 378 -11.55 -2.19 25.71
C PRO A 378 -11.50 -1.27 26.93
N PHE A 379 -10.57 -0.32 26.93
CA PHE A 379 -10.42 0.66 28.01
C PHE A 379 -11.56 1.68 28.01
N GLN A 380 -11.93 2.20 26.83
CA GLN A 380 -13.01 3.19 26.71
C GLN A 380 -14.38 2.59 27.04
N TYR A 381 -14.57 1.29 26.89
CA TYR A 381 -15.79 0.62 27.35
C TYR A 381 -15.97 0.73 28.86
N TYR A 382 -14.88 0.63 29.63
CA TYR A 382 -14.93 0.86 31.09
C TYR A 382 -15.11 2.34 31.44
N VAL A 383 -14.60 3.28 30.63
CA VAL A 383 -14.93 4.70 30.78
C VAL A 383 -16.43 4.93 30.60
N TYR A 384 -17.05 4.36 29.57
CA TYR A 384 -18.47 4.43 29.34
C TYR A 384 -19.27 3.83 30.53
N LYS A 385 -18.89 2.67 31.02
CA LYS A 385 -19.54 1.96 32.12
C LYS A 385 -19.37 2.63 33.49
N ASN A 386 -18.45 3.58 33.64
CA ASN A 386 -18.20 4.26 34.93
C ASN A 386 -19.42 5.05 35.43
N SER A 387 -20.37 5.38 34.59
CA SER A 387 -21.66 5.96 34.97
C SER A 387 -22.78 5.41 34.12
N GLN A 388 -23.97 5.24 34.71
CA GLN A 388 -25.16 4.81 34.01
C GLN A 388 -25.55 5.85 32.95
N LYS A 389 -25.82 5.39 31.71
CA LYS A 389 -26.25 6.21 30.59
C LYS A 389 -27.71 5.94 30.26
N SER A 390 -28.41 6.95 29.81
CA SER A 390 -29.77 6.86 29.25
C SER A 390 -29.73 7.11 27.74
N TYR A 391 -30.83 6.84 27.08
CA TYR A 391 -31.00 7.12 25.65
C TYR A 391 -30.73 8.59 25.26
N ARG A 392 -30.85 9.53 26.24
CA ARG A 392 -30.59 10.97 26.02
C ARG A 392 -29.11 11.31 26.01
N ASP A 393 -28.28 10.45 26.60
CA ASP A 393 -26.83 10.63 26.67
C ASP A 393 -26.12 10.10 25.40
N LEU A 394 -26.88 9.47 24.47
CA LEU A 394 -26.36 8.92 23.22
C LEU A 394 -26.75 9.78 22.01
N PRO A 395 -25.83 10.01 21.06
CA PRO A 395 -24.54 9.36 20.91
C PRO A 395 -23.50 9.86 21.93
N TYR A 396 -22.75 8.93 22.54
CA TYR A 396 -21.66 9.26 23.45
C TYR A 396 -20.32 9.06 22.72
N ARG A 397 -19.74 10.14 22.22
CA ARG A 397 -18.56 10.15 21.37
C ARG A 397 -17.31 10.34 22.22
N MET A 398 -16.49 9.31 22.34
CA MET A 398 -15.22 9.35 23.06
C MET A 398 -14.06 9.43 22.09
N GLY A 399 -13.14 10.38 22.30
CA GLY A 399 -11.91 10.55 21.52
C GLY A 399 -10.66 10.42 22.40
N GLU A 400 -9.60 9.80 21.88
CA GLU A 400 -8.30 9.71 22.55
C GLU A 400 -7.17 9.81 21.53
N THR A 401 -6.19 10.65 21.81
CA THR A 401 -4.87 10.58 21.18
C THR A 401 -4.09 9.49 21.89
N SER A 402 -4.10 8.30 21.30
CA SER A 402 -3.66 7.05 21.93
C SER A 402 -2.30 6.60 21.44
N THR A 403 -1.38 6.30 22.35
CA THR A 403 -0.15 5.55 22.01
C THR A 403 -0.46 4.06 22.05
N LEU A 404 -0.16 3.35 20.98
CA LEU A 404 -0.38 1.91 20.79
C LEU A 404 0.92 1.19 20.46
N PHE A 405 0.92 -0.13 20.71
CA PHE A 405 2.08 -0.99 20.52
C PHE A 405 1.67 -2.24 19.75
N ARG A 406 2.39 -2.57 18.69
CA ARG A 406 2.18 -3.80 17.92
C ARG A 406 3.52 -4.47 17.66
N ASN A 407 3.57 -5.77 17.93
CA ASN A 407 4.76 -6.59 17.72
C ASN A 407 4.86 -6.96 16.22
N GLU A 408 5.16 -5.96 15.40
CA GLU A 408 5.31 -6.13 13.95
C GLU A 408 6.57 -6.93 13.61
N ASP A 409 6.48 -7.80 12.61
CA ASP A 409 7.62 -8.56 12.12
C ASP A 409 8.66 -7.65 11.45
N SER A 410 9.93 -8.07 11.51
CA SER A 410 11.06 -7.27 11.01
C SER A 410 10.94 -6.94 9.51
N GLY A 411 10.36 -7.83 8.72
CA GLY A 411 10.16 -7.64 7.28
C GLY A 411 9.02 -6.70 6.90
N GLU A 412 8.12 -6.41 7.83
CA GLU A 412 6.95 -5.56 7.58
C GLU A 412 7.17 -4.10 7.94
N MET A 413 8.15 -3.82 8.80
CA MET A 413 8.44 -2.47 9.27
C MET A 413 9.01 -1.60 8.15
N HIS A 414 8.49 -0.38 7.99
CA HIS A 414 8.93 0.54 6.95
C HIS A 414 8.81 2.01 7.40
N GLY A 415 9.94 2.63 7.70
CA GLY A 415 10.04 4.05 8.07
C GLY A 415 9.05 4.45 9.16
N LEU A 416 8.22 5.46 8.89
CA LEU A 416 7.11 5.88 9.74
C LEU A 416 5.76 5.23 9.36
N THR A 417 5.67 4.51 8.25
CA THR A 417 4.40 3.96 7.77
C THR A 417 3.98 2.70 8.54
N ARG A 418 4.95 1.88 8.99
CA ARG A 418 4.68 0.70 9.81
C ARG A 418 5.74 0.57 10.91
N VAL A 419 5.32 0.79 12.13
CA VAL A 419 6.17 0.92 13.33
C VAL A 419 5.59 0.10 14.50
N ARG A 420 6.42 -0.22 15.48
CA ARG A 420 6.02 -0.99 16.68
C ARG A 420 5.35 -0.14 17.75
N GLN A 421 5.67 1.15 17.81
CA GLN A 421 5.01 2.13 18.68
C GLN A 421 4.54 3.30 17.83
N PHE A 422 3.28 3.67 17.96
CA PHE A 422 2.67 4.76 17.19
C PHE A 422 1.58 5.47 17.98
N THR A 423 1.25 6.67 17.55
CA THR A 423 0.16 7.47 18.11
C THR A 423 -0.98 7.58 17.10
N ILE A 424 -2.21 7.37 17.55
CA ILE A 424 -3.40 7.36 16.71
C ILE A 424 -4.48 8.29 17.25
N SER A 425 -5.21 8.97 16.36
CA SER A 425 -6.45 9.67 16.70
C SER A 425 -7.61 8.68 16.67
N GLU A 426 -7.88 8.04 17.80
CA GLU A 426 -8.88 6.99 17.91
C GLU A 426 -10.13 7.48 18.65
N GLY A 427 -11.28 6.97 18.29
CA GLY A 427 -12.53 7.26 18.97
C GLY A 427 -13.56 6.17 18.85
N HIS A 428 -14.42 6.10 19.87
CA HIS A 428 -15.52 5.13 19.96
C HIS A 428 -16.82 5.88 20.23
N ASN A 429 -17.74 5.82 19.26
CA ASN A 429 -19.07 6.40 19.41
C ASN A 429 -19.99 5.31 19.90
N VAL A 430 -20.45 5.39 21.14
CA VAL A 430 -21.49 4.51 21.68
C VAL A 430 -22.83 5.11 21.32
N ILE A 431 -23.64 4.36 20.58
CA ILE A 431 -24.85 4.85 19.90
C ILE A 431 -26.04 3.93 20.12
N ARG A 432 -27.25 4.45 19.94
CA ARG A 432 -28.42 3.62 19.76
C ARG A 432 -28.45 3.06 18.34
N PRO A 433 -29.09 1.89 18.10
CA PRO A 433 -29.23 1.33 16.76
C PRO A 433 -29.83 2.30 15.73
N ASP A 434 -30.82 3.11 16.13
CA ASP A 434 -31.47 4.11 15.28
C ASP A 434 -30.60 5.32 14.91
N GLN A 435 -29.44 5.48 15.54
CA GLN A 435 -28.48 6.55 15.25
C GLN A 435 -27.32 6.08 14.33
N ALA A 436 -27.28 4.79 13.95
CA ALA A 436 -26.11 4.22 13.28
C ALA A 436 -25.81 4.92 11.95
N GLU A 437 -26.80 5.14 11.12
CA GLU A 437 -26.64 5.76 9.82
C GLU A 437 -26.10 7.19 9.92
N GLU A 438 -26.74 8.03 10.77
CA GLU A 438 -26.32 9.41 10.99
C GLU A 438 -24.87 9.49 11.53
N GLU A 439 -24.55 8.64 12.52
CA GLU A 439 -23.22 8.67 13.14
C GLU A 439 -22.12 8.12 12.23
N LEU A 440 -22.40 7.15 11.39
CA LEU A 440 -21.48 6.69 10.36
C LEU A 440 -21.22 7.77 9.31
N GLN A 441 -22.26 8.49 8.87
CA GLN A 441 -22.13 9.63 7.97
C GLN A 441 -21.30 10.75 8.62
N ASN A 442 -21.50 11.02 9.91
CA ASN A 442 -20.72 12.00 10.67
C ASN A 442 -19.24 11.62 10.72
N CYS A 443 -18.92 10.35 11.03
CA CYS A 443 -17.54 9.86 11.01
C CYS A 443 -16.88 10.00 9.64
N LEU A 444 -17.60 9.67 8.57
CA LEU A 444 -17.10 9.80 7.20
C LEU A 444 -16.89 11.28 6.81
N ASN A 445 -17.80 12.17 7.19
CA ASN A 445 -17.66 13.60 6.96
C ASN A 445 -16.44 14.18 7.68
N LEU A 446 -16.18 13.77 8.93
CA LEU A 446 -14.98 14.16 9.68
C LEU A 446 -13.71 13.70 8.96
N ALA A 447 -13.66 12.46 8.50
CA ALA A 447 -12.52 11.94 7.74
C ALA A 447 -12.28 12.73 6.45
N ILE A 448 -13.33 13.01 5.66
CA ILE A 448 -13.25 13.80 4.43
C ILE A 448 -12.77 15.23 4.73
N HIS A 449 -13.28 15.86 5.79
CA HIS A 449 -12.83 17.20 6.20
C HIS A 449 -11.34 17.24 6.50
N ILE A 450 -10.82 16.25 7.22
CA ILE A 450 -9.39 16.12 7.54
C ILE A 450 -8.56 15.91 6.28
N LEU A 451 -8.95 14.97 5.41
CA LEU A 451 -8.25 14.70 4.15
C LEU A 451 -8.20 15.93 3.25
N THR A 452 -9.33 16.68 3.15
CA THR A 452 -9.41 17.91 2.37
C THR A 452 -8.46 18.97 2.92
N THR A 453 -8.45 19.17 4.24
CA THR A 453 -7.58 20.16 4.91
C THR A 453 -6.09 19.82 4.75
N LEU A 454 -5.76 18.52 4.70
CA LEU A 454 -4.39 18.06 4.45
C LEU A 454 -4.02 18.01 2.95
N GLY A 455 -4.98 18.26 2.04
CA GLY A 455 -4.78 18.14 0.59
C GLY A 455 -4.60 16.71 0.10
N LEU A 456 -5.09 15.72 0.83
CA LEU A 456 -4.95 14.28 0.53
C LEU A 456 -6.19 13.65 -0.11
N GLN A 457 -7.27 14.42 -0.31
CA GLN A 457 -8.55 13.90 -0.80
C GLN A 457 -8.48 13.19 -2.14
N ASP A 458 -7.57 13.62 -3.03
CA ASP A 458 -7.38 13.05 -4.37
C ASP A 458 -6.38 11.90 -4.40
N ASP A 459 -5.70 11.63 -3.27
CA ASP A 459 -4.67 10.60 -3.16
C ASP A 459 -5.17 9.34 -2.44
N VAL A 460 -6.47 9.29 -2.12
CA VAL A 460 -7.08 8.18 -1.38
C VAL A 460 -8.09 7.41 -2.21
N THR A 461 -8.25 6.14 -1.87
CA THR A 461 -9.28 5.25 -2.36
C THR A 461 -10.12 4.72 -1.18
N TYR A 462 -11.36 4.34 -1.45
CA TYR A 462 -12.28 3.82 -0.43
C TYR A 462 -12.52 2.34 -0.68
N ARG A 463 -12.51 1.56 0.39
CA ARG A 463 -12.78 0.13 0.35
C ARG A 463 -13.79 -0.26 1.42
N LEU A 464 -14.85 -0.96 1.01
CA LEU A 464 -15.73 -1.66 1.93
C LEU A 464 -15.14 -3.06 2.19
N SER A 465 -14.61 -3.24 3.39
CA SER A 465 -14.03 -4.50 3.84
C SER A 465 -15.09 -5.35 4.50
N LYS A 466 -15.37 -6.50 3.88
CA LYS A 466 -16.47 -7.42 4.24
C LYS A 466 -15.93 -8.67 4.94
N TRP A 467 -16.82 -9.42 5.58
CA TRP A 467 -16.49 -10.72 6.14
C TRP A 467 -16.23 -11.75 5.04
N ASP A 468 -15.70 -12.90 5.44
CA ASP A 468 -15.55 -14.06 4.57
C ASP A 468 -16.64 -15.08 4.89
N PRO A 469 -17.65 -15.27 4.01
CA PRO A 469 -18.73 -16.24 4.22
C PRO A 469 -18.26 -17.69 4.29
N GLU A 470 -17.06 -18.00 3.75
CA GLU A 470 -16.49 -19.35 3.78
C GLU A 470 -15.74 -19.64 5.09
N ASN A 471 -15.37 -18.59 5.86
CA ASN A 471 -14.61 -18.71 7.11
C ASN A 471 -15.41 -18.09 8.29
N LYS A 472 -16.64 -18.51 8.48
CA LYS A 472 -17.58 -17.95 9.47
C LYS A 472 -17.08 -18.02 10.91
N GLU A 473 -16.26 -19.00 11.25
CA GLU A 473 -15.73 -19.21 12.62
C GLU A 473 -14.82 -18.05 13.10
N LYS A 474 -14.23 -17.32 12.16
CA LYS A 474 -13.41 -16.13 12.46
C LYS A 474 -14.22 -14.96 12.99
N TYR A 475 -15.53 -14.92 12.76
CA TYR A 475 -16.33 -13.72 12.90
C TYR A 475 -17.42 -13.85 13.95
N LEU A 476 -17.74 -12.77 14.66
CA LEU A 476 -18.84 -12.68 15.63
C LEU A 476 -20.15 -12.34 14.92
N GLY A 477 -21.28 -12.84 15.48
CA GLY A 477 -22.59 -12.62 14.91
C GLY A 477 -22.99 -13.66 13.84
N ASP A 478 -24.20 -13.54 13.34
CA ASP A 478 -24.74 -14.40 12.30
C ASP A 478 -24.72 -13.73 10.91
N GLU A 479 -25.12 -14.45 9.88
CA GLU A 479 -25.16 -13.97 8.50
C GLU A 479 -26.08 -12.73 8.35
N ALA A 480 -27.24 -12.73 9.02
CA ALA A 480 -28.17 -11.61 8.96
C ALA A 480 -27.58 -10.34 9.56
N TYR A 481 -26.78 -10.47 10.63
CA TYR A 481 -26.01 -9.39 11.20
C TYR A 481 -25.02 -8.79 10.20
N TRP A 482 -24.22 -9.64 9.51
CA TRP A 482 -23.23 -9.20 8.55
C TRP A 482 -23.85 -8.56 7.31
N GLU A 483 -24.92 -9.15 6.75
CA GLU A 483 -25.65 -8.59 5.62
C GLU A 483 -26.22 -7.19 5.95
N SER A 484 -26.85 -7.04 7.11
CA SER A 484 -27.41 -5.76 7.55
C SER A 484 -26.35 -4.68 7.74
N THR A 485 -25.25 -5.01 8.44
CA THR A 485 -24.20 -4.03 8.77
C THR A 485 -23.38 -3.64 7.54
N GLN A 486 -23.04 -4.59 6.66
CA GLN A 486 -22.37 -4.31 5.38
C GLN A 486 -23.28 -3.49 4.46
N GLY A 487 -24.58 -3.81 4.42
CA GLY A 487 -25.56 -3.07 3.66
C GLY A 487 -25.64 -1.60 4.07
N ALA A 488 -25.65 -1.31 5.37
CA ALA A 488 -25.67 0.05 5.90
C ALA A 488 -24.43 0.85 5.48
N LEU A 489 -23.22 0.26 5.61
CA LEU A 489 -21.98 0.93 5.18
C LEU A 489 -21.93 1.17 3.67
N ARG A 490 -22.37 0.18 2.87
CA ARG A 490 -22.46 0.31 1.40
C ARG A 490 -23.40 1.44 1.00
N GLN A 491 -24.59 1.51 1.61
CA GLN A 491 -25.58 2.54 1.32
C GLN A 491 -25.02 3.94 1.54
N ILE A 492 -24.31 4.19 2.64
CA ILE A 492 -23.70 5.48 2.95
C ILE A 492 -22.67 5.89 1.87
N LEU A 493 -21.83 4.97 1.41
CA LEU A 493 -20.87 5.25 0.35
C LEU A 493 -21.56 5.61 -0.98
N VAL A 494 -22.63 4.88 -1.32
CA VAL A 494 -23.43 5.14 -2.53
C VAL A 494 -24.13 6.50 -2.46
N GLU A 495 -24.77 6.83 -1.33
CA GLU A 495 -25.48 8.11 -1.12
C GLU A 495 -24.54 9.31 -1.18
N LYS A 496 -23.31 9.16 -0.73
CA LYS A 496 -22.24 10.16 -0.84
C LYS A 496 -21.63 10.25 -2.24
N GLY A 497 -21.99 9.36 -3.16
CA GLY A 497 -21.39 9.32 -4.50
C GLY A 497 -19.90 8.96 -4.50
N ILE A 498 -19.43 8.24 -3.50
CA ILE A 498 -18.03 7.85 -3.36
C ILE A 498 -17.78 6.59 -4.19
N ASN A 499 -16.77 6.63 -5.04
CA ASN A 499 -16.27 5.42 -5.71
C ASN A 499 -15.51 4.56 -4.71
N PHE A 500 -15.90 3.31 -4.57
CA PHE A 500 -15.26 2.36 -3.66
C PHE A 500 -15.11 0.97 -4.28
N THR A 501 -14.20 0.19 -3.73
CA THR A 501 -14.05 -1.24 -4.01
C THR A 501 -14.57 -2.05 -2.84
N GLU A 502 -14.91 -3.32 -3.07
CA GLU A 502 -15.28 -4.26 -2.01
C GLU A 502 -14.25 -5.37 -1.92
N ALA A 503 -13.93 -5.81 -0.70
CA ALA A 503 -13.00 -6.90 -0.45
C ALA A 503 -13.55 -7.84 0.62
N ASP A 504 -13.63 -9.13 0.28
CA ASP A 504 -14.05 -10.19 1.20
C ASP A 504 -12.88 -10.59 2.11
N GLY A 505 -13.16 -11.04 3.33
CA GLY A 505 -12.16 -11.51 4.28
C GLY A 505 -11.36 -10.41 5.02
N GLU A 506 -11.55 -9.15 4.67
CA GLU A 506 -10.79 -8.01 5.18
C GLU A 506 -11.46 -7.31 6.38
N ALA A 507 -12.68 -7.70 6.75
CA ALA A 507 -13.38 -7.14 7.91
C ALA A 507 -12.70 -7.50 9.24
N ALA A 508 -12.93 -6.68 10.27
CA ALA A 508 -12.61 -7.07 11.63
C ALA A 508 -13.51 -8.23 12.07
N PHE A 509 -13.05 -9.05 13.03
CA PHE A 509 -13.84 -10.20 13.49
C PHE A 509 -15.19 -9.81 14.13
N TYR A 510 -15.37 -8.56 14.52
CA TYR A 510 -16.55 -8.02 15.18
C TYR A 510 -17.43 -7.11 14.29
N GLY A 511 -17.00 -6.77 13.08
CA GLY A 511 -17.81 -5.94 12.20
C GLY A 511 -17.14 -5.52 10.90
N PRO A 512 -17.92 -5.13 9.88
CA PRO A 512 -17.44 -4.60 8.62
C PRO A 512 -16.85 -3.20 8.79
N LYS A 513 -16.05 -2.78 7.81
CA LYS A 513 -15.39 -1.48 7.88
C LYS A 513 -15.30 -0.78 6.53
N ILE A 514 -15.30 0.56 6.58
CA ILE A 514 -14.83 1.42 5.51
C ILE A 514 -13.37 1.72 5.78
N ASP A 515 -12.49 1.29 4.88
CA ASP A 515 -11.08 1.63 4.89
C ASP A 515 -10.81 2.73 3.85
N ILE A 516 -10.29 3.87 4.29
CA ILE A 516 -9.77 4.91 3.42
C ILE A 516 -8.27 4.66 3.29
N GLN A 517 -7.86 4.32 2.08
CA GLN A 517 -6.50 3.91 1.77
C GLN A 517 -5.75 5.01 1.03
N ALA A 518 -4.52 5.27 1.41
CA ALA A 518 -3.64 6.16 0.68
C ALA A 518 -2.55 5.37 -0.05
N LYS A 519 -2.19 5.81 -1.26
CA LYS A 519 -1.06 5.28 -2.01
C LYS A 519 0.21 6.03 -1.62
N ASN A 520 1.23 5.29 -1.22
CA ASN A 520 2.55 5.86 -1.04
C ASN A 520 3.21 6.15 -2.40
N VAL A 521 4.38 6.81 -2.40
CA VAL A 521 5.11 7.13 -3.64
C VAL A 521 5.47 5.91 -4.48
N TYR A 522 5.51 4.72 -3.89
CA TYR A 522 5.77 3.45 -4.59
C TYR A 522 4.49 2.81 -5.15
N GLY A 523 3.34 3.44 -5.00
CA GLY A 523 2.04 2.94 -5.45
C GLY A 523 1.40 1.88 -4.54
N LYS A 524 2.02 1.55 -3.39
CA LYS A 524 1.44 0.64 -2.41
C LYS A 524 0.35 1.35 -1.62
N GLU A 525 -0.81 0.70 -1.51
CA GLU A 525 -1.91 1.16 -0.67
C GLU A 525 -1.72 0.71 0.78
N ASP A 526 -1.88 1.65 1.71
CA ASP A 526 -1.95 1.38 3.14
C ASP A 526 -3.16 2.12 3.73
N THR A 527 -3.86 1.48 4.67
CA THR A 527 -5.03 2.09 5.31
C THR A 527 -4.61 3.29 6.17
N MET A 528 -5.21 4.44 5.89
CA MET A 528 -5.02 5.70 6.62
C MET A 528 -6.07 5.87 7.71
N ILE A 529 -7.34 5.79 7.33
CA ILE A 529 -8.50 6.01 8.21
C ILE A 529 -9.40 4.79 8.11
N THR A 530 -9.96 4.37 9.24
CA THR A 530 -10.92 3.27 9.30
C THR A 530 -12.17 3.69 10.08
N ILE A 531 -13.34 3.29 9.60
CA ILE A 531 -14.63 3.45 10.28
C ILE A 531 -15.29 2.07 10.31
N GLN A 532 -15.58 1.54 11.51
CA GLN A 532 -16.09 0.18 11.71
C GLN A 532 -17.39 0.24 12.50
N LEU A 533 -18.37 -0.52 12.09
CA LEU A 533 -19.61 -0.69 12.85
C LEU A 533 -19.58 -2.02 13.61
N ASP A 534 -19.71 -1.95 14.92
CA ASP A 534 -19.69 -3.09 15.84
C ASP A 534 -21.01 -3.13 16.63
N CYS A 535 -21.78 -4.18 16.44
CA CYS A 535 -23.02 -4.42 17.20
C CYS A 535 -22.88 -5.59 18.19
N ALA A 536 -21.70 -6.23 18.27
CA ALA A 536 -21.50 -7.47 19.01
C ALA A 536 -20.73 -7.29 20.34
N ILE A 537 -19.68 -6.48 20.35
CA ILE A 537 -18.75 -6.39 21.48
C ILE A 537 -19.40 -5.81 22.76
N ALA A 538 -20.43 -4.97 22.62
CA ALA A 538 -21.16 -4.39 23.73
C ALA A 538 -21.74 -5.45 24.69
N GLU A 539 -22.10 -6.61 24.19
CA GLU A 539 -22.59 -7.74 24.99
C GLU A 539 -21.47 -8.36 25.83
N LYS A 540 -20.29 -8.60 25.26
CA LYS A 540 -19.14 -9.18 25.96
C LYS A 540 -18.70 -8.32 27.13
N PHE A 541 -18.82 -7.00 27.02
CA PHE A 541 -18.49 -6.05 28.07
C PHE A 541 -19.66 -5.67 28.97
N ASP A 542 -20.85 -6.29 28.78
CA ASP A 542 -22.09 -5.94 29.48
C ASP A 542 -22.35 -4.42 29.48
N MET A 543 -22.22 -3.80 28.32
CA MET A 543 -22.56 -2.39 28.10
C MET A 543 -24.06 -2.26 27.81
N TYR A 544 -24.69 -1.23 28.41
CA TYR A 544 -26.10 -0.93 28.17
C TYR A 544 -26.39 0.56 28.39
N TYR A 545 -27.51 1.01 27.86
CA TYR A 545 -28.15 2.28 28.21
C TYR A 545 -29.60 2.03 28.67
N ILE A 546 -30.20 3.00 29.36
CA ILE A 546 -31.60 2.93 29.76
C ILE A 546 -32.44 3.63 28.70
N ASP A 547 -33.44 2.93 28.15
CA ASP A 547 -34.34 3.47 27.14
C ASP A 547 -35.47 4.35 27.76
N GLN A 548 -36.37 4.82 26.91
CA GLN A 548 -37.51 5.67 27.34
C GLN A 548 -38.49 4.94 28.27
N LYS A 549 -38.51 3.60 28.26
CA LYS A 549 -39.36 2.78 29.11
C LYS A 549 -38.70 2.40 30.43
N GLY A 550 -37.45 2.76 30.62
CA GLY A 550 -36.63 2.36 31.78
C GLY A 550 -36.00 0.98 31.64
N GLU A 551 -35.97 0.42 30.44
CA GLU A 551 -35.40 -0.91 30.16
C GLU A 551 -33.93 -0.80 29.69
N LYS A 552 -33.15 -1.83 29.98
CA LYS A 552 -31.78 -1.94 29.51
C LYS A 552 -31.73 -2.32 28.04
N GLN A 553 -31.04 -1.55 27.23
CA GLN A 553 -30.84 -1.80 25.82
C GLN A 553 -29.33 -1.88 25.49
N ARG A 554 -28.96 -2.73 24.52
CA ARG A 554 -27.58 -2.84 24.03
C ARG A 554 -27.27 -1.71 23.04
N PRO A 555 -26.19 -0.93 23.26
CA PRO A 555 -25.75 0.04 22.28
C PRO A 555 -24.99 -0.63 21.14
N TYR A 556 -24.90 0.04 19.99
CA TYR A 556 -23.89 -0.21 18.96
C TYR A 556 -22.67 0.65 19.21
N ILE A 557 -21.53 0.30 18.62
CA ILE A 557 -20.28 1.02 18.75
C ILE A 557 -19.73 1.29 17.35
N ILE A 558 -19.38 2.56 17.08
CA ILE A 558 -18.58 2.89 15.90
C ILE A 558 -17.15 3.11 16.34
N HIS A 559 -16.24 2.25 15.89
CA HIS A 559 -14.81 2.47 16.00
C HIS A 559 -14.37 3.33 14.83
N ARG A 560 -13.71 4.42 15.12
CA ARG A 560 -13.22 5.30 14.06
C ARG A 560 -11.85 5.88 14.37
N THR A 561 -11.13 6.21 13.31
CA THR A 561 -10.01 7.13 13.39
C THR A 561 -10.36 8.38 12.59
N SER A 562 -9.92 9.56 13.01
CA SER A 562 -10.13 10.81 12.27
C SER A 562 -8.96 11.11 11.33
N LEU A 563 -7.75 11.10 11.86
CA LEU A 563 -6.50 11.26 11.09
C LEU A 563 -5.80 9.91 10.84
N GLY A 564 -6.09 8.91 11.66
CA GLY A 564 -5.34 7.67 11.71
C GLY A 564 -4.07 7.78 12.56
N CYS A 565 -3.02 7.09 12.15
CA CYS A 565 -1.72 7.10 12.82
C CYS A 565 -0.93 8.35 12.41
N TYR A 566 -0.51 9.15 13.41
CA TYR A 566 0.20 10.42 13.18
C TYR A 566 1.55 10.22 12.48
N GLU A 567 2.30 9.20 12.85
CA GLU A 567 3.58 8.85 12.21
C GLU A 567 3.39 8.50 10.75
N ARG A 568 2.41 7.65 10.44
CA ARG A 568 2.06 7.25 9.07
C ARG A 568 1.56 8.44 8.24
N THR A 569 0.68 9.26 8.81
CA THR A 569 0.19 10.47 8.15
C THR A 569 1.33 11.45 7.86
N LEU A 570 2.28 11.61 8.80
CA LEU A 570 3.47 12.44 8.57
C LEU A 570 4.31 11.89 7.40
N ALA A 571 4.49 10.57 7.29
CA ALA A 571 5.17 9.97 6.15
C ALA A 571 4.51 10.36 4.82
N TRP A 572 3.19 10.22 4.72
CA TRP A 572 2.47 10.61 3.50
C TRP A 572 2.54 12.11 3.20
N LEU A 573 2.49 12.96 4.22
CA LEU A 573 2.65 14.41 4.04
C LEU A 573 4.06 14.77 3.55
N ILE A 574 5.11 14.09 4.05
CA ILE A 574 6.49 14.24 3.56
C ILE A 574 6.54 13.87 2.06
N GLU A 575 5.97 12.74 1.67
CA GLU A 575 5.93 12.26 0.29
C GLU A 575 5.08 13.13 -0.62
N LYS A 576 3.86 13.51 -0.20
CA LYS A 576 2.94 14.37 -0.94
C LYS A 576 3.56 15.71 -1.26
N TYR A 577 4.09 16.38 -0.27
CA TYR A 577 4.66 17.71 -0.39
C TYR A 577 6.14 17.74 -0.74
N ALA A 578 6.79 16.58 -0.86
CA ALA A 578 8.24 16.48 -1.06
C ALA A 578 9.02 17.37 -0.08
N GLY A 579 8.54 17.45 1.17
CA GLY A 579 9.06 18.30 2.25
C GLY A 579 8.67 19.78 2.17
N LYS A 580 7.91 20.24 1.17
CA LYS A 580 7.42 21.62 1.00
C LYS A 580 6.04 21.79 1.63
N PHE A 581 5.93 21.56 2.93
CA PHE A 581 4.66 21.56 3.65
C PHE A 581 3.88 22.87 3.55
N PRO A 582 2.53 22.85 3.66
CA PRO A 582 1.73 24.06 3.88
C PRO A 582 2.24 24.84 5.08
N THR A 583 2.15 26.16 5.04
CA THR A 583 2.72 27.07 6.05
C THR A 583 2.31 26.68 7.48
N TRP A 584 1.03 26.40 7.70
CA TRP A 584 0.51 26.05 9.04
C TRP A 584 1.17 24.79 9.63
N LEU A 585 1.59 23.85 8.79
CA LEU A 585 2.18 22.58 9.20
C LEU A 585 3.72 22.66 9.29
N CYS A 586 4.36 23.61 8.64
CA CYS A 586 5.81 23.77 8.66
C CYS A 586 6.34 23.89 10.10
N PRO A 587 7.43 23.18 10.45
CA PRO A 587 8.04 23.31 11.79
C PRO A 587 8.74 24.66 12.00
N GLU A 588 9.17 25.30 10.92
CA GLU A 588 9.67 26.67 10.87
C GLU A 588 8.93 27.38 9.74
N GLN A 589 8.13 28.40 10.08
CA GLN A 589 7.25 29.07 9.14
C GLN A 589 7.90 30.31 8.52
N VAL A 590 8.73 30.99 9.30
CA VAL A 590 9.41 32.21 8.91
C VAL A 590 10.85 32.18 9.41
N ARG A 591 11.79 32.57 8.55
CA ARG A 591 13.16 32.87 8.96
C ARG A 591 13.46 34.34 8.69
N VAL A 592 13.82 35.10 9.72
CA VAL A 592 14.26 36.50 9.59
C VAL A 592 15.74 36.52 9.26
N LEU A 593 16.09 37.24 8.19
CA LEU A 593 17.42 37.29 7.61
C LEU A 593 17.98 38.74 7.67
N PRO A 594 18.73 39.12 8.73
CA PRO A 594 19.41 40.42 8.75
C PRO A 594 20.50 40.45 7.70
N ILE A 595 20.60 41.55 6.95
CA ILE A 595 21.63 41.72 5.90
C ILE A 595 23.03 41.93 6.47
N SER A 596 23.14 42.39 7.72
CA SER A 596 24.36 42.49 8.48
C SER A 596 24.08 42.47 9.98
N GLU A 597 25.13 42.36 10.79
CA GLU A 597 25.07 42.37 12.24
C GLU A 597 24.41 43.64 12.81
N LYS A 598 24.54 44.75 12.11
CA LYS A 598 23.95 46.06 12.48
C LYS A 598 22.42 45.96 12.68
N TYR A 599 21.74 45.08 11.94
CA TYR A 599 20.26 44.98 11.94
C TYR A 599 19.76 43.76 12.75
N MET A 600 20.60 43.15 13.57
CA MET A 600 20.24 42.02 14.42
C MET A 600 19.16 42.35 15.44
N GLU A 601 19.22 43.55 16.03
CA GLU A 601 18.24 43.98 17.01
C GLU A 601 16.85 44.14 16.41
N TYR A 602 16.76 44.74 15.22
CA TYR A 602 15.51 44.83 14.49
C TYR A 602 15.00 43.44 14.03
N ALA A 603 15.88 42.61 13.53
CA ALA A 603 15.53 41.24 13.16
C ALA A 603 14.95 40.43 14.35
N ASP A 604 15.53 40.58 15.54
CA ASP A 604 15.00 39.92 16.74
C ASP A 604 13.67 40.51 17.20
N LYS A 605 13.46 41.84 17.03
CA LYS A 605 12.15 42.47 17.22
C LYS A 605 11.08 41.87 16.30
N VAL A 606 11.37 41.76 15.00
CA VAL A 606 10.49 41.11 14.00
C VAL A 606 10.19 39.68 14.39
N ARG A 607 11.21 38.92 14.75
CA ARG A 607 11.04 37.49 15.20
C ARG A 607 10.14 37.42 16.45
N LYS A 608 10.38 38.26 17.45
CA LYS A 608 9.58 38.28 18.68
C LYS A 608 8.13 38.59 18.43
N GLU A 609 7.85 39.55 17.52
CA GLU A 609 6.49 39.91 17.15
C GLU A 609 5.75 38.76 16.48
N LEU A 610 6.42 38.04 15.56
CA LEU A 610 5.87 36.85 14.94
C LEU A 610 5.57 35.75 15.97
N VAL A 611 6.53 35.47 16.87
CA VAL A 611 6.37 34.45 17.92
C VAL A 611 5.25 34.82 18.90
N ALA A 612 5.10 36.09 19.25
CA ALA A 612 4.01 36.57 20.12
C ALA A 612 2.62 36.33 19.48
N ASN A 613 2.55 36.33 18.15
CA ASN A 613 1.34 36.03 17.39
C ASN A 613 1.22 34.51 17.00
N GLY A 614 2.01 33.63 17.62
CA GLY A 614 1.91 32.19 17.42
C GLY A 614 2.55 31.64 16.15
N VAL A 615 3.38 32.44 15.46
CA VAL A 615 4.13 32.02 14.27
C VAL A 615 5.45 31.41 14.68
N ASP A 616 5.79 30.22 14.12
CA ASP A 616 7.09 29.58 14.32
C ASP A 616 8.16 30.30 13.52
N ALA A 617 8.76 31.33 14.13
CA ALA A 617 9.78 32.17 13.51
C ALA A 617 11.16 31.97 14.16
N THR A 618 12.19 31.94 13.33
CA THR A 618 13.62 31.96 13.72
C THR A 618 14.34 33.17 13.12
N MET A 619 15.58 33.34 13.50
CA MET A 619 16.47 34.37 12.95
C MET A 619 17.81 33.73 12.61
N ASP A 620 18.33 34.02 11.41
CA ASP A 620 19.68 33.63 11.02
C ASP A 620 20.71 34.66 11.52
N ASN A 621 21.31 34.35 12.65
CA ASN A 621 22.29 35.19 13.33
C ASN A 621 23.75 34.98 12.87
N ARG A 622 23.97 34.15 11.85
CA ARG A 622 25.34 33.89 11.33
C ARG A 622 25.89 35.12 10.61
N SER A 623 27.18 35.32 10.70
CA SER A 623 27.91 36.38 9.98
C SER A 623 28.19 35.98 8.53
N GLU A 624 27.07 35.76 7.75
CA GLU A 624 27.11 35.29 6.37
C GLU A 624 26.46 36.31 5.41
N LYS A 625 26.88 36.27 4.14
CA LYS A 625 26.27 37.10 3.09
C LYS A 625 24.78 36.75 2.92
N ILE A 626 23.96 37.77 2.71
CA ILE A 626 22.49 37.60 2.57
C ILE A 626 22.11 36.59 1.48
N GLY A 627 22.83 36.56 0.36
CA GLY A 627 22.61 35.58 -0.71
C GLY A 627 22.82 34.14 -0.27
N TYR A 628 23.77 33.87 0.63
CA TYR A 628 23.99 32.57 1.23
C TYR A 628 22.86 32.19 2.18
N LYS A 629 22.45 33.10 3.06
CA LYS A 629 21.32 32.88 3.99
C LYS A 629 20.01 32.57 3.23
N ILE A 630 19.72 33.29 2.15
CA ILE A 630 18.55 33.04 1.28
C ILE A 630 18.64 31.65 0.63
N ARG A 631 19.84 31.24 0.15
CA ARG A 631 20.03 29.92 -0.46
C ARG A 631 19.78 28.81 0.54
N GLU A 632 20.32 28.88 1.74
CA GLU A 632 20.12 27.92 2.81
C GLU A 632 18.64 27.81 3.18
N ALA A 633 17.95 28.94 3.39
CA ALA A 633 16.53 28.97 3.70
C ALA A 633 15.66 28.33 2.58
N ARG A 634 16.09 28.46 1.31
CA ARG A 634 15.43 27.75 0.19
C ARG A 634 15.69 26.24 0.22
N LEU A 635 16.90 25.82 0.56
CA LEU A 635 17.23 24.39 0.70
C LEU A 635 16.44 23.76 1.83
N ASP A 636 16.22 24.49 2.92
CA ASP A 636 15.34 24.12 4.05
C ASP A 636 13.85 24.12 3.69
N LYS A 637 13.50 24.54 2.46
CA LYS A 637 12.10 24.59 1.94
C LYS A 637 11.16 25.44 2.76
N LEU A 638 11.66 26.51 3.38
CA LEU A 638 10.86 27.40 4.22
C LEU A 638 9.75 28.09 3.45
N PRO A 639 8.56 28.27 4.04
CA PRO A 639 7.46 29.04 3.44
C PRO A 639 7.85 30.49 3.18
N TYR A 640 8.44 31.15 4.20
CA TYR A 640 8.76 32.57 4.15
C TYR A 640 10.15 32.90 4.69
N MET A 641 10.76 33.90 4.08
CA MET A 641 11.97 34.59 4.53
C MET A 641 11.67 36.04 4.62
N LEU A 642 12.01 36.70 5.72
CA LEU A 642 11.91 38.14 5.90
C LEU A 642 13.31 38.74 5.93
N ILE A 643 13.65 39.52 4.92
CA ILE A 643 14.92 40.21 4.83
C ILE A 643 14.79 41.59 5.46
N VAL A 644 15.73 41.94 6.35
CA VAL A 644 15.73 43.21 7.07
C VAL A 644 17.09 43.88 6.97
N GLY A 645 17.04 45.18 6.66
CA GLY A 645 18.19 46.05 6.51
C GLY A 645 17.85 47.48 6.98
N GLU A 646 18.62 48.46 6.52
CA GLU A 646 18.53 49.85 6.94
C GLU A 646 17.14 50.44 6.66
N LYS A 647 16.61 50.18 5.49
CA LYS A 647 15.30 50.72 5.08
C LYS A 647 14.16 50.09 5.87
N GLU A 648 14.21 48.77 6.03
CA GLU A 648 13.20 48.04 6.77
C GLU A 648 13.17 48.46 8.25
N GLU A 649 14.34 48.62 8.87
CA GLU A 649 14.43 49.14 10.26
C GLU A 649 13.89 50.57 10.40
N ALA A 650 14.28 51.47 9.48
CA ALA A 650 13.87 52.90 9.54
C ALA A 650 12.37 53.10 9.37
N GLU A 651 11.72 52.28 8.52
CA GLU A 651 10.31 52.43 8.14
C GLU A 651 9.38 51.39 8.82
N GLY A 652 9.91 50.49 9.64
CA GLY A 652 9.14 49.40 10.29
C GLY A 652 8.61 48.38 9.31
N LEU A 653 9.33 48.12 8.22
CA LEU A 653 8.96 47.19 7.15
C LEU A 653 9.70 45.86 7.24
N VAL A 654 9.28 44.91 6.42
CA VAL A 654 9.98 43.68 6.10
C VAL A 654 9.99 43.42 4.59
N SER A 655 11.09 43.01 4.01
CA SER A 655 11.13 42.54 2.62
C SER A 655 10.79 41.05 2.58
N VAL A 656 9.61 40.72 2.02
CA VAL A 656 9.03 39.39 2.05
C VAL A 656 9.50 38.58 0.85
N ARG A 657 10.01 37.39 1.12
CA ARG A 657 10.25 36.33 0.10
C ARG A 657 9.55 35.07 0.50
N SER A 658 8.71 34.55 -0.37
CA SER A 658 8.04 33.28 -0.17
C SER A 658 8.54 32.20 -1.11
N ARG A 659 8.31 30.96 -0.71
CA ARG A 659 8.48 29.81 -1.58
C ARG A 659 7.46 29.83 -2.73
N PHE A 660 6.31 30.44 -2.51
CA PHE A 660 5.14 30.41 -3.40
C PHE A 660 5.26 31.38 -4.58
N ALA A 661 5.69 32.61 -4.34
CA ALA A 661 5.72 33.68 -5.34
C ALA A 661 7.13 34.28 -5.53
N GLY A 662 8.11 33.88 -4.76
CA GLY A 662 9.46 34.47 -4.81
C GLY A 662 9.56 35.77 -4.04
N ASP A 663 9.95 36.88 -4.69
CA ASP A 663 10.06 38.19 -4.10
C ASP A 663 8.67 38.87 -4.11
N GLU A 664 8.08 39.04 -2.94
CA GLU A 664 6.77 39.67 -2.77
C GLU A 664 6.88 41.16 -2.42
N GLY A 665 8.11 41.72 -2.36
CA GLY A 665 8.37 43.11 -2.09
C GLY A 665 8.36 43.47 -0.61
N GLN A 666 8.28 44.79 -0.34
CA GLN A 666 8.27 45.36 1.03
C GLN A 666 6.85 45.47 1.55
N MET A 667 6.67 45.19 2.83
CA MET A 667 5.39 45.19 3.50
C MET A 667 5.56 45.70 4.95
N ALA A 668 4.57 46.35 5.50
CA ALA A 668 4.55 46.65 6.94
C ALA A 668 4.55 45.36 7.76
N LEU A 669 5.28 45.32 8.87
CA LEU A 669 5.36 44.11 9.70
C LEU A 669 3.98 43.64 10.16
N ASP A 670 3.11 44.56 10.60
CA ASP A 670 1.75 44.23 11.07
C ASP A 670 0.91 43.58 9.95
N ALA A 671 1.02 44.11 8.72
CA ALA A 671 0.31 43.56 7.56
C ALA A 671 0.78 42.12 7.23
N PHE A 672 2.10 41.86 7.33
CA PHE A 672 2.63 40.49 7.16
C PHE A 672 2.17 39.55 8.28
N VAL A 673 2.16 40.01 9.52
CA VAL A 673 1.67 39.23 10.68
C VAL A 673 0.20 38.84 10.46
N ASP A 674 -0.65 39.82 10.06
CA ASP A 674 -2.05 39.52 9.78
C ASP A 674 -2.23 38.55 8.65
N GLN A 675 -1.47 38.67 7.58
CA GLN A 675 -1.49 37.75 6.42
C GLN A 675 -1.12 36.33 6.81
N ILE A 676 0.03 36.13 7.49
CA ILE A 676 0.49 34.80 7.84
C ILE A 676 -0.37 34.16 8.92
N CYS A 677 -0.86 34.93 9.89
CA CYS A 677 -1.79 34.43 10.91
C CYS A 677 -3.12 33.98 10.29
N LYS A 678 -3.61 34.66 9.29
CA LYS A 678 -4.79 34.26 8.53
C LYS A 678 -4.51 32.93 7.79
N GLU A 679 -3.41 32.84 7.05
CA GLU A 679 -3.01 31.63 6.31
C GLU A 679 -2.89 30.42 7.24
N ILE A 680 -2.25 30.57 8.40
CA ILE A 680 -2.11 29.52 9.41
C ILE A 680 -3.48 29.10 9.96
N ARG A 681 -4.34 30.07 10.30
CA ARG A 681 -5.68 29.82 10.88
C ARG A 681 -6.60 29.10 9.90
N THR A 682 -6.60 29.53 8.64
CA THR A 682 -7.42 28.90 7.59
C THR A 682 -6.82 27.60 7.04
N LYS A 683 -5.60 27.25 7.43
CA LYS A 683 -4.83 26.10 6.93
C LYS A 683 -4.71 26.09 5.40
N GLU A 684 -4.55 27.26 4.81
CA GLU A 684 -4.47 27.43 3.37
C GLU A 684 -3.30 26.64 2.77
N ILE A 685 -3.59 25.94 1.66
CA ILE A 685 -2.57 25.26 0.86
C ILE A 685 -2.27 26.12 -0.36
N ARG A 686 -1.27 27.01 -0.22
CA ARG A 686 -0.82 27.87 -1.32
C ARG A 686 -0.10 27.04 -2.39
N LYS A 687 -0.40 27.29 -3.66
CA LYS A 687 0.31 26.71 -4.80
C LYS A 687 1.57 27.53 -5.12
N GLU A 688 2.67 26.81 -5.43
CA GLU A 688 3.88 27.46 -5.93
C GLU A 688 3.67 27.94 -7.36
N ILE A 689 3.98 29.20 -7.64
CA ILE A 689 4.01 29.74 -9.00
C ILE A 689 5.37 29.30 -9.59
N PRO A 690 5.39 28.64 -10.76
CA PRO A 690 6.64 28.28 -11.41
C PRO A 690 7.49 29.54 -11.62
N GLN A 691 8.64 29.63 -10.95
CA GLN A 691 9.58 30.71 -11.21
C GLN A 691 10.25 30.43 -12.57
N GLU A 692 10.12 31.34 -13.51
CA GLU A 692 10.93 31.30 -14.72
C GLU A 692 12.41 31.22 -14.30
N THR A 693 13.08 30.14 -14.67
CA THR A 693 14.52 29.97 -14.49
C THR A 693 15.21 31.05 -15.34
N LYS A 694 15.62 32.13 -14.68
CA LYS A 694 16.52 33.13 -15.28
C LYS A 694 17.96 32.62 -15.24
#